data_c82f2964e69a7fffb441b018eeda085e
#
_entry.id   c82f2964e69a7fffb441b018eeda085e
#
_cell.length_a   1.000
_cell.length_b   1.000
_cell.length_c   1.000
_cell.angle_alpha   90.00
_cell.angle_beta   90.00
_cell.angle_gamma   90.00
#
_symmetry.space_group_name_H-M   'P 1'
#
loop_
_entity.id
_entity.type
_entity.pdbx_description
1 polymer ?
#
loop_
_entity_poly.entity_id
_entity_poly.type
_entity_poly.pdbx_seq_one_letter_code
_entity_poly.pdbx_strand_id
1 'polypeptide(L)'
;MIKHISEKLQLPMRNVQNTIELLDEGCTIPFIARYRKERTGSLDEVKIATISEMAAKWREMEKRKETIRKTITEQGKMTPELEKRIAECDNAETLEDIYLPYKPKRRTKAQVAREQGLEPLATLIMLGREQRPEEAAKRFVKGEVKSAADAIQGAQYIIAEMVSEDERSRQTVRRQFERDAIITSKVIKTKAETEEAAKYKDYFDWQEPLRRCPSHRMLAMRRGEAEGILRVSISTDDEECTERLKRNNVRCQGRCATLYREAVEDGYKRLLQPSIENEFASNSRDKAEEEAIRVFADNLRQLLMSAPLGQKRVMGVDPGFRTGCKIVCLDAQGNLLHHEAIFPHPPVSKRTQAAATIEHLVEKYGIEAMAIGNGTASRETAAFMKSLHFKHEVKQFVVSEDGASVYSASKTAREEFPDEDVTVRGAVSIGRRLMDPLAELVKIDPKSIGVGQYQHDVDQSKLKKSLDLTVESCVNSVGVDLNTASQHLLTYVSGLGPTLAKNIVEYRRANGAFTSRAQLMKVPRLGASAFQQCAGFLRISGAKNPLDNSAVHPESYKIVETMARDNKCTVAQLIADASLRKSIDLKRYVTESVGMPTLTDIMKELEKPGRDPREQIEEFEFAAGIESIGDLSVGMVLPLTTL
;
A
#
# COMPACT_ATOMS: atom_id res chain seq x y z
N MET A 1 -7.12 -5.59 -22.91
CA MET A 1 -6.37 -5.81 -21.65
C MET A 1 -4.87 -5.95 -21.88
N ILE A 2 -4.37 -7.10 -22.38
CA ILE A 2 -2.92 -7.38 -22.49
C ILE A 2 -2.18 -6.30 -23.27
N LYS A 3 -2.69 -5.90 -24.44
CA LYS A 3 -2.12 -4.81 -25.27
C LYS A 3 -2.03 -3.50 -24.49
N HIS A 4 -3.11 -3.09 -23.84
CA HIS A 4 -3.16 -1.84 -23.06
C HIS A 4 -2.14 -1.84 -21.89
N ILE A 5 -2.05 -2.95 -21.14
CA ILE A 5 -1.07 -3.09 -20.05
C ILE A 5 0.37 -3.07 -20.61
N SER A 6 0.61 -3.77 -21.71
CA SER A 6 1.90 -3.82 -22.40
C SER A 6 2.39 -2.43 -22.84
N GLU A 7 1.51 -1.65 -23.49
CA GLU A 7 1.82 -0.29 -23.94
C GLU A 7 2.07 0.66 -22.75
N LYS A 8 1.23 0.60 -21.73
CA LYS A 8 1.33 1.49 -20.56
C LYS A 8 2.58 1.23 -19.72
N LEU A 9 2.99 -0.04 -19.57
CA LEU A 9 4.19 -0.42 -18.83
C LEU A 9 5.46 -0.54 -19.69
N GLN A 10 5.34 -0.36 -21.02
CA GLN A 10 6.43 -0.54 -21.99
C GLN A 10 7.08 -1.94 -21.88
N LEU A 11 6.25 -2.97 -21.68
CA LEU A 11 6.68 -4.36 -21.55
C LEU A 11 6.27 -5.18 -22.77
N PRO A 12 7.03 -6.22 -23.17
CA PRO A 12 6.62 -7.13 -24.23
C PRO A 12 5.27 -7.80 -23.93
N MET A 13 4.35 -7.83 -24.90
CA MET A 13 3.02 -8.42 -24.75
C MET A 13 3.05 -9.85 -24.20
N ARG A 14 4.01 -10.67 -24.68
CA ARG A 14 4.19 -12.05 -24.24
C ARG A 14 4.48 -12.15 -22.74
N ASN A 15 5.31 -11.23 -22.22
CA ASN A 15 5.66 -11.23 -20.79
C ASN A 15 4.45 -10.87 -19.92
N VAL A 16 3.66 -9.88 -20.36
CA VAL A 16 2.42 -9.49 -19.67
C VAL A 16 1.40 -10.63 -19.71
N GLN A 17 1.21 -11.26 -20.88
CA GLN A 17 0.29 -12.39 -21.04
C GLN A 17 0.67 -13.55 -20.11
N ASN A 18 1.91 -14.00 -20.18
CA ASN A 18 2.40 -15.10 -19.34
C ASN A 18 2.30 -14.80 -17.85
N THR A 19 2.52 -13.54 -17.45
CA THR A 19 2.36 -13.11 -16.06
C THR A 19 0.91 -13.20 -15.59
N ILE A 20 -0.04 -12.75 -16.43
CA ILE A 20 -1.47 -12.84 -16.13
C ILE A 20 -1.92 -14.30 -16.05
N GLU A 21 -1.46 -15.15 -16.97
CA GLU A 21 -1.76 -16.58 -16.95
C GLU A 21 -1.27 -17.24 -15.65
N LEU A 22 -0.03 -16.97 -15.23
CA LEU A 22 0.51 -17.48 -13.96
C LEU A 22 -0.28 -17.02 -12.74
N LEU A 23 -0.70 -15.74 -12.73
CA LEU A 23 -1.54 -15.20 -11.66
C LEU A 23 -2.93 -15.87 -11.63
N ASP A 24 -3.51 -16.13 -12.80
CA ASP A 24 -4.81 -16.81 -12.94
C ASP A 24 -4.72 -18.32 -12.59
N GLU A 25 -3.55 -18.95 -12.77
CA GLU A 25 -3.23 -20.30 -12.26
C GLU A 25 -3.09 -20.32 -10.72
N GLY A 26 -3.14 -19.16 -10.06
CA GLY A 26 -3.04 -19.03 -8.60
C GLY A 26 -1.60 -18.97 -8.08
N CYS A 27 -0.61 -18.68 -8.95
CA CYS A 27 0.76 -18.46 -8.51
C CYS A 27 0.88 -17.13 -7.76
N THR A 28 1.65 -17.12 -6.67
CA THR A 28 1.92 -15.90 -5.90
C THR A 28 2.96 -15.02 -6.56
N ILE A 29 2.95 -13.73 -6.25
CA ILE A 29 3.90 -12.75 -6.82
C ILE A 29 5.36 -13.12 -6.54
N PRO A 30 5.76 -13.47 -5.29
CA PRO A 30 7.14 -13.86 -4.99
C PRO A 30 7.58 -15.12 -5.76
N PHE A 31 6.69 -16.10 -5.89
CA PHE A 31 6.98 -17.34 -6.64
C PHE A 31 7.21 -17.04 -8.13
N ILE A 32 6.37 -16.22 -8.74
CA ILE A 32 6.51 -15.84 -10.16
C ILE A 32 7.83 -15.09 -10.37
N ALA A 33 8.11 -14.08 -9.54
CA ALA A 33 9.32 -13.25 -9.65
C ALA A 33 10.61 -14.07 -9.52
N ARG A 34 10.62 -15.07 -8.64
CA ARG A 34 11.82 -15.84 -8.36
C ARG A 34 11.98 -17.09 -9.23
N TYR A 35 10.90 -17.84 -9.48
CA TYR A 35 10.96 -19.16 -10.08
C TYR A 35 10.29 -19.30 -11.45
N ARG A 36 9.80 -18.22 -12.04
CA ARG A 36 9.17 -18.21 -13.38
C ARG A 36 9.73 -17.11 -14.30
N LYS A 37 11.02 -16.78 -14.10
CA LYS A 37 11.74 -15.70 -14.81
C LYS A 37 11.73 -15.88 -16.32
N GLU A 38 11.89 -17.09 -16.81
CA GLU A 38 11.88 -17.38 -18.25
C GLU A 38 10.51 -17.08 -18.89
N ARG A 39 9.41 -17.39 -18.19
CA ARG A 39 8.07 -17.11 -18.70
C ARG A 39 7.76 -15.61 -18.70
N THR A 40 8.22 -14.89 -17.69
CA THR A 40 7.89 -13.47 -17.48
C THR A 40 8.92 -12.50 -18.07
N GLY A 41 10.09 -13.01 -18.54
CA GLY A 41 11.19 -12.16 -18.98
C GLY A 41 11.90 -11.45 -17.82
N SER A 42 12.02 -12.12 -16.69
CA SER A 42 12.68 -11.63 -15.46
C SER A 42 12.04 -10.38 -14.84
N LEU A 43 10.72 -10.29 -14.89
CA LEU A 43 9.99 -9.23 -14.19
C LEU A 43 10.19 -9.34 -12.68
N ASP A 44 10.39 -8.20 -12.04
CA ASP A 44 10.46 -8.09 -10.58
C ASP A 44 9.07 -8.11 -9.92
N GLU A 45 9.04 -8.26 -8.59
CA GLU A 45 7.78 -8.31 -7.82
C GLU A 45 6.91 -7.07 -8.01
N VAL A 46 7.54 -5.88 -8.14
CA VAL A 46 6.81 -4.61 -8.30
C VAL A 46 6.08 -4.58 -9.63
N LYS A 47 6.74 -4.97 -10.72
CA LYS A 47 6.11 -5.04 -12.05
C LYS A 47 5.01 -6.09 -12.11
N ILE A 48 5.22 -7.26 -11.50
CA ILE A 48 4.20 -8.32 -11.43
C ILE A 48 2.97 -7.84 -10.63
N ALA A 49 3.18 -7.18 -9.49
CA ALA A 49 2.11 -6.59 -8.70
C ALA A 49 1.34 -5.52 -9.49
N THR A 50 2.05 -4.66 -10.22
CA THR A 50 1.44 -3.63 -11.07
C THR A 50 0.60 -4.26 -12.19
N ILE A 51 1.08 -5.31 -12.86
CA ILE A 51 0.32 -6.06 -13.86
C ILE A 51 -0.95 -6.66 -13.23
N SER A 52 -0.84 -7.26 -12.05
CA SER A 52 -1.97 -7.83 -11.30
C SER A 52 -3.05 -6.77 -11.01
N GLU A 53 -2.65 -5.60 -10.52
CA GLU A 53 -3.58 -4.50 -10.24
C GLU A 53 -4.26 -3.95 -11.49
N MET A 54 -3.48 -3.75 -12.55
CA MET A 54 -4.03 -3.27 -13.83
C MET A 54 -4.99 -4.28 -14.45
N ALA A 55 -4.69 -5.57 -14.35
CA ALA A 55 -5.59 -6.62 -14.82
C ALA A 55 -6.89 -6.66 -14.01
N ALA A 56 -6.82 -6.48 -12.69
CA ALA A 56 -7.99 -6.39 -11.82
C ALA A 56 -8.86 -5.17 -12.16
N LYS A 57 -8.26 -3.97 -12.27
CA LYS A 57 -8.96 -2.73 -12.68
C LYS A 57 -9.61 -2.88 -14.06
N TRP A 58 -8.93 -3.53 -15.00
CA TRP A 58 -9.51 -3.81 -16.32
C TRP A 58 -10.72 -4.74 -16.25
N ARG A 59 -10.65 -5.82 -15.48
CA ARG A 59 -11.77 -6.75 -15.31
C ARG A 59 -12.97 -6.08 -14.65
N GLU A 60 -12.75 -5.17 -13.70
CA GLU A 60 -13.82 -4.35 -13.11
C GLU A 60 -14.46 -3.44 -14.16
N MET A 61 -13.66 -2.80 -15.00
CA MET A 61 -14.15 -1.96 -16.08
C MET A 61 -14.98 -2.77 -17.10
N GLU A 62 -14.56 -3.98 -17.46
CA GLU A 62 -15.36 -4.84 -18.37
C GLU A 62 -16.71 -5.25 -17.75
N LYS A 63 -16.74 -5.59 -16.47
CA LYS A 63 -18.00 -5.83 -15.73
C LYS A 63 -18.89 -4.58 -15.73
N ARG A 64 -18.28 -3.41 -15.58
CA ARG A 64 -19.01 -2.14 -15.65
C ARG A 64 -19.60 -1.90 -17.03
N LYS A 65 -18.84 -2.16 -18.11
CA LYS A 65 -19.32 -2.09 -19.50
C LYS A 65 -20.53 -3.01 -19.73
N GLU A 66 -20.48 -4.25 -19.22
CA GLU A 66 -21.62 -5.19 -19.31
C GLU A 66 -22.87 -4.64 -18.64
N THR A 67 -22.72 -4.08 -17.42
CA THR A 67 -23.84 -3.46 -16.69
C THR A 67 -24.44 -2.29 -17.47
N ILE A 68 -23.59 -1.44 -18.05
CA ILE A 68 -23.99 -0.29 -18.86
C ILE A 68 -24.73 -0.75 -20.13
N ARG A 69 -24.16 -1.72 -20.87
CA ARG A 69 -24.81 -2.32 -22.05
C ARG A 69 -26.20 -2.84 -21.74
N LYS A 70 -26.31 -3.63 -20.65
CA LYS A 70 -27.58 -4.18 -20.21
C LYS A 70 -28.61 -3.07 -19.94
N THR A 71 -28.24 -2.06 -19.17
CA THR A 71 -29.16 -0.95 -18.81
C THR A 71 -29.62 -0.17 -20.03
N ILE A 72 -28.74 0.13 -20.98
CA ILE A 72 -29.08 0.90 -22.20
C ILE A 72 -29.95 0.05 -23.13
N THR A 73 -29.68 -1.25 -23.24
CA THR A 73 -30.47 -2.20 -24.04
C THR A 73 -31.89 -2.35 -23.47
N GLU A 74 -32.04 -2.47 -22.16
CA GLU A 74 -33.35 -2.52 -21.49
C GLU A 74 -34.18 -1.25 -21.72
N GLN A 75 -33.52 -0.11 -21.91
CA GLN A 75 -34.18 1.15 -22.29
C GLN A 75 -34.52 1.26 -23.79
N GLY A 76 -34.12 0.29 -24.63
CA GLY A 76 -34.34 0.33 -26.07
C GLY A 76 -33.51 1.40 -26.81
N LYS A 77 -32.44 1.90 -26.19
CA LYS A 77 -31.63 3.02 -26.71
C LYS A 77 -30.26 2.60 -27.23
N MET A 78 -29.95 1.30 -27.23
CA MET A 78 -28.68 0.81 -27.76
C MET A 78 -28.62 0.95 -29.27
N THR A 79 -27.54 1.56 -29.75
CA THR A 79 -27.21 1.66 -31.19
C THR A 79 -25.88 0.97 -31.46
N PRO A 80 -25.63 0.51 -32.72
CA PRO A 80 -24.34 -0.12 -33.07
C PRO A 80 -23.14 0.79 -32.83
N GLU A 81 -23.29 2.10 -33.06
CA GLU A 81 -22.22 3.08 -32.80
C GLU A 81 -21.95 3.24 -31.32
N LEU A 82 -23.00 3.28 -30.49
CA LEU A 82 -22.86 3.38 -29.03
C LEU A 82 -22.22 2.11 -28.45
N GLU A 83 -22.63 0.95 -28.94
CA GLU A 83 -22.03 -0.33 -28.53
C GLU A 83 -20.54 -0.39 -28.87
N LYS A 84 -20.16 0.05 -30.08
CA LYS A 84 -18.74 0.15 -30.47
C LYS A 84 -17.97 1.11 -29.56
N ARG A 85 -18.51 2.29 -29.26
CA ARG A 85 -17.90 3.27 -28.37
C ARG A 85 -17.68 2.71 -26.96
N ILE A 86 -18.66 2.00 -26.41
CA ILE A 86 -18.54 1.35 -25.10
C ILE A 86 -17.47 0.25 -25.15
N ALA A 87 -17.43 -0.55 -26.22
CA ALA A 87 -16.46 -1.63 -26.37
C ALA A 87 -15.02 -1.11 -26.45
N GLU A 88 -14.78 -0.07 -27.24
CA GLU A 88 -13.46 0.53 -27.48
C GLU A 88 -12.97 1.44 -26.34
N CYS A 89 -13.85 1.83 -25.41
CA CYS A 89 -13.48 2.69 -24.30
C CYS A 89 -12.51 1.99 -23.35
N ASP A 90 -11.38 2.62 -23.05
CA ASP A 90 -10.32 2.13 -22.16
C ASP A 90 -10.11 3.00 -20.90
N ASN A 91 -10.97 4.00 -20.73
CA ASN A 91 -10.95 4.95 -19.62
C ASN A 91 -12.29 4.95 -18.88
N ALA A 92 -12.24 4.79 -17.55
CA ALA A 92 -13.43 4.69 -16.70
C ALA A 92 -14.25 6.00 -16.68
N GLU A 93 -13.60 7.16 -16.72
CA GLU A 93 -14.27 8.47 -16.72
C GLU A 93 -15.04 8.68 -18.03
N THR A 94 -14.40 8.38 -19.16
CA THR A 94 -15.03 8.43 -20.47
C THR A 94 -16.20 7.45 -20.57
N LEU A 95 -16.06 6.26 -19.98
CA LEU A 95 -17.14 5.26 -19.95
C LEU A 95 -18.36 5.77 -19.17
N GLU A 96 -18.14 6.41 -18.02
CA GLU A 96 -19.23 7.01 -17.24
C GLU A 96 -19.87 8.20 -17.97
N ASP A 97 -19.11 9.00 -18.73
CA ASP A 97 -19.66 10.09 -19.54
C ASP A 97 -20.55 9.55 -20.68
N ILE A 98 -20.13 8.48 -21.37
CA ILE A 98 -20.94 7.80 -22.38
C ILE A 98 -22.25 7.30 -21.77
N TYR A 99 -22.20 6.80 -20.52
CA TYR A 99 -23.36 6.27 -19.82
C TYR A 99 -24.29 7.35 -19.24
N LEU A 100 -23.77 8.54 -18.94
CA LEU A 100 -24.47 9.59 -18.17
C LEU A 100 -25.86 9.96 -18.71
N PRO A 101 -26.08 10.11 -20.05
CA PRO A 101 -27.42 10.40 -20.61
C PRO A 101 -28.43 9.26 -20.42
N TYR A 102 -27.95 8.03 -20.21
CA TYR A 102 -28.78 6.83 -20.06
C TYR A 102 -28.95 6.36 -18.61
N LYS A 103 -28.18 6.97 -17.70
CA LYS A 103 -28.21 6.60 -16.28
C LYS A 103 -29.58 6.92 -15.68
N PRO A 104 -30.24 5.95 -15.01
CA PRO A 104 -31.50 6.20 -14.30
C PRO A 104 -31.32 7.34 -13.29
N LYS A 105 -32.13 8.37 -13.40
CA LYS A 105 -32.07 9.57 -12.56
C LYS A 105 -33.30 9.69 -11.67
N ARG A 106 -33.15 10.41 -10.56
CA ARG A 106 -34.30 10.93 -9.83
C ARG A 106 -34.99 12.00 -10.69
N ARG A 107 -36.26 12.26 -10.44
CA ARG A 107 -37.05 13.26 -11.18
C ARG A 107 -36.37 14.62 -11.17
N THR A 108 -35.73 14.99 -12.31
CA THR A 108 -35.00 16.26 -12.49
C THR A 108 -35.93 17.36 -12.99
N LYS A 109 -35.51 18.63 -12.86
CA LYS A 109 -36.26 19.76 -13.45
C LYS A 109 -36.41 19.61 -14.95
N ALA A 110 -35.39 19.10 -15.64
CA ALA A 110 -35.41 18.83 -17.06
C ALA A 110 -36.40 17.69 -17.41
N GLN A 111 -36.46 16.65 -16.59
CA GLN A 111 -37.43 15.57 -16.81
C GLN A 111 -38.88 16.05 -16.63
N VAL A 112 -39.15 16.84 -15.61
CA VAL A 112 -40.48 17.49 -15.44
C VAL A 112 -40.82 18.31 -16.67
N ALA A 113 -39.88 19.10 -17.20
CA ALA A 113 -40.09 19.89 -18.40
C ALA A 113 -40.33 19.03 -19.68
N ARG A 114 -39.66 17.87 -19.81
CA ARG A 114 -39.98 16.90 -20.86
C ARG A 114 -41.35 16.29 -20.72
N GLU A 115 -41.77 15.92 -19.53
CA GLU A 115 -43.14 15.42 -19.23
C GLU A 115 -44.19 16.47 -19.56
N GLN A 116 -43.88 17.75 -19.42
CA GLN A 116 -44.74 18.89 -19.82
C GLN A 116 -44.71 19.16 -21.35
N GLY A 117 -43.92 18.40 -22.12
CA GLY A 117 -43.85 18.52 -23.58
C GLY A 117 -43.03 19.69 -24.09
N LEU A 118 -42.06 20.19 -23.30
CA LEU A 118 -41.22 21.35 -23.64
C LEU A 118 -39.97 21.04 -24.47
N GLU A 119 -39.69 19.78 -24.75
CA GLU A 119 -38.52 19.36 -25.53
C GLU A 119 -38.48 19.94 -26.98
N PRO A 120 -39.61 20.05 -27.71
CA PRO A 120 -39.59 20.74 -29.01
C PRO A 120 -39.22 22.22 -28.93
N LEU A 121 -39.62 22.91 -27.85
CA LEU A 121 -39.25 24.31 -27.62
C LEU A 121 -37.73 24.43 -27.31
N ALA A 122 -37.18 23.52 -26.51
CA ALA A 122 -35.74 23.44 -26.27
C ALA A 122 -34.96 23.27 -27.59
N THR A 123 -35.42 22.37 -28.45
CA THR A 123 -34.84 22.14 -29.79
C THR A 123 -34.93 23.38 -30.69
N LEU A 124 -36.06 24.10 -30.70
CA LEU A 124 -36.22 25.35 -31.44
C LEU A 124 -35.21 26.42 -31.01
N ILE A 125 -35.02 26.58 -29.70
CA ILE A 125 -34.04 27.51 -29.12
C ILE A 125 -32.61 27.13 -29.54
N MET A 126 -32.25 25.86 -29.43
CA MET A 126 -30.90 25.37 -29.78
C MET A 126 -30.58 25.54 -31.27
N LEU A 127 -31.55 25.29 -32.12
CA LEU A 127 -31.37 25.45 -33.58
C LEU A 127 -31.41 26.90 -34.03
N GLY A 128 -31.92 27.83 -33.19
CA GLY A 128 -32.02 29.25 -33.53
C GLY A 128 -32.97 29.57 -34.68
N ARG A 129 -33.95 28.71 -34.96
CA ARG A 129 -34.86 28.83 -36.10
C ARG A 129 -36.00 29.78 -35.86
N GLU A 130 -36.15 30.28 -34.66
CA GLU A 130 -37.25 31.15 -34.27
C GLU A 130 -36.71 32.55 -33.89
N GLN A 131 -37.22 33.58 -34.54
CA GLN A 131 -36.82 34.97 -34.25
C GLN A 131 -37.44 35.51 -32.97
N ARG A 132 -38.65 35.01 -32.62
CA ARG A 132 -39.41 35.40 -31.45
C ARG A 132 -39.75 34.18 -30.58
N PRO A 133 -38.77 33.61 -29.87
CA PRO A 133 -38.98 32.39 -29.09
C PRO A 133 -40.06 32.57 -28.00
N GLU A 134 -40.30 33.77 -27.50
CA GLU A 134 -41.35 34.06 -26.55
C GLU A 134 -42.76 33.88 -27.16
N GLU A 135 -42.93 34.22 -28.44
CA GLU A 135 -44.22 33.97 -29.17
C GLU A 135 -44.40 32.49 -29.45
N ALA A 136 -43.35 31.79 -29.83
CA ALA A 136 -43.39 30.34 -30.01
C ALA A 136 -43.71 29.62 -28.69
N ALA A 137 -43.19 30.09 -27.57
CA ALA A 137 -43.42 29.50 -26.22
C ALA A 137 -44.90 29.55 -25.80
N LYS A 138 -45.67 30.51 -26.28
CA LYS A 138 -47.12 30.60 -25.99
C LYS A 138 -47.89 29.33 -26.42
N ARG A 139 -47.41 28.63 -27.46
CA ARG A 139 -48.00 27.38 -27.94
C ARG A 139 -47.85 26.21 -26.98
N PHE A 140 -46.94 26.31 -26.03
CA PHE A 140 -46.59 25.29 -25.05
C PHE A 140 -47.22 25.58 -23.67
N VAL A 141 -47.97 26.67 -23.53
CA VAL A 141 -48.74 27.01 -22.32
C VAL A 141 -49.91 26.07 -22.17
N LYS A 142 -49.77 24.97 -21.45
CA LYS A 142 -50.76 23.92 -21.22
C LYS A 142 -50.55 23.28 -19.85
N GLY A 143 -51.63 22.87 -19.17
CA GLY A 143 -51.58 22.14 -17.94
C GLY A 143 -50.87 22.90 -16.81
N GLU A 144 -49.75 22.40 -16.35
CA GLU A 144 -48.94 23.01 -15.29
C GLU A 144 -48.08 24.20 -15.77
N VAL A 145 -47.86 24.35 -17.08
CA VAL A 145 -47.13 25.48 -17.68
C VAL A 145 -48.07 26.68 -17.82
N LYS A 146 -47.94 27.66 -16.91
CA LYS A 146 -48.91 28.77 -16.78
C LYS A 146 -48.56 29.98 -17.66
N SER A 147 -47.33 30.13 -18.08
CA SER A 147 -46.87 31.29 -18.89
C SER A 147 -45.83 30.89 -19.93
N ALA A 148 -45.63 31.74 -20.93
CA ALA A 148 -44.54 31.59 -21.91
C ALA A 148 -43.17 31.64 -21.24
N ALA A 149 -43.02 32.39 -20.13
CA ALA A 149 -41.81 32.42 -19.34
C ALA A 149 -41.51 31.07 -18.69
N ASP A 150 -42.56 30.41 -18.13
CA ASP A 150 -42.41 29.06 -17.53
C ASP A 150 -42.01 28.04 -18.62
N ALA A 151 -42.60 28.14 -19.84
CA ALA A 151 -42.26 27.28 -20.94
C ALA A 151 -40.78 27.45 -21.34
N ILE A 152 -40.29 28.70 -21.47
CA ILE A 152 -38.88 29.00 -21.79
C ILE A 152 -37.97 28.47 -20.66
N GLN A 153 -38.30 28.71 -19.41
CA GLN A 153 -37.49 28.23 -18.27
C GLN A 153 -37.43 26.70 -18.26
N GLY A 154 -38.54 26.01 -18.53
CA GLY A 154 -38.54 24.55 -18.67
C GLY A 154 -37.66 24.07 -19.86
N ALA A 155 -37.74 24.74 -21.00
CA ALA A 155 -36.88 24.46 -22.16
C ALA A 155 -35.38 24.70 -21.79
N GLN A 156 -35.07 25.76 -21.06
CA GLN A 156 -33.71 26.04 -20.58
C GLN A 156 -33.20 24.96 -19.63
N TYR A 157 -34.04 24.38 -18.78
CA TYR A 157 -33.65 23.25 -17.92
C TYR A 157 -33.29 21.99 -18.75
N ILE A 158 -34.01 21.72 -19.83
CA ILE A 158 -33.68 20.63 -20.75
C ILE A 158 -32.34 20.88 -21.43
N ILE A 159 -32.12 22.08 -21.97
CA ILE A 159 -30.85 22.47 -22.60
C ILE A 159 -29.67 22.39 -21.59
N ALA A 160 -29.87 22.90 -20.37
CA ALA A 160 -28.86 22.84 -19.32
C ALA A 160 -28.42 21.39 -18.99
N GLU A 161 -29.39 20.48 -18.90
CA GLU A 161 -29.11 19.05 -18.70
C GLU A 161 -28.36 18.45 -19.89
N MET A 162 -28.83 18.70 -21.12
CA MET A 162 -28.17 18.21 -22.35
C MET A 162 -26.69 18.66 -22.43
N VAL A 163 -26.42 19.94 -22.14
CA VAL A 163 -25.05 20.48 -22.14
C VAL A 163 -24.20 19.86 -21.04
N SER A 164 -24.78 19.61 -19.85
CA SER A 164 -24.04 19.03 -18.73
C SER A 164 -23.69 17.55 -18.94
N GLU A 165 -24.42 16.85 -19.80
CA GLU A 165 -24.26 15.44 -20.13
C GLU A 165 -23.48 15.23 -21.44
N ASP A 166 -23.26 16.31 -22.22
CA ASP A 166 -22.48 16.24 -23.43
C ASP A 166 -21.00 16.00 -23.11
N GLU A 167 -20.45 14.93 -23.66
CA GLU A 167 -19.07 14.51 -23.44
C GLU A 167 -18.05 15.60 -23.78
N ARG A 168 -18.28 16.36 -24.89
CA ARG A 168 -17.37 17.44 -25.32
C ARG A 168 -17.39 18.61 -24.33
N SER A 169 -18.55 18.92 -23.82
CA SER A 169 -18.74 19.96 -22.78
C SER A 169 -18.03 19.55 -21.49
N ARG A 170 -18.19 18.29 -21.05
CA ARG A 170 -17.50 17.75 -19.88
C ARG A 170 -15.98 17.77 -20.06
N GLN A 171 -15.47 17.29 -21.21
CA GLN A 171 -14.04 17.32 -21.50
C GLN A 171 -13.48 18.75 -21.57
N THR A 172 -14.26 19.72 -22.07
CA THR A 172 -13.83 21.14 -22.10
C THR A 172 -13.58 21.65 -20.70
N VAL A 173 -14.48 21.35 -19.75
CA VAL A 173 -14.33 21.77 -18.34
C VAL A 173 -13.20 20.98 -17.66
N ARG A 174 -13.10 19.65 -17.86
CA ARG A 174 -12.00 18.85 -17.30
C ARG A 174 -10.63 19.39 -17.69
N ARG A 175 -10.42 19.71 -18.96
CA ARG A 175 -9.13 20.27 -19.43
C ARG A 175 -8.81 21.59 -18.75
N GLN A 176 -9.82 22.39 -18.40
CA GLN A 176 -9.61 23.62 -17.63
C GLN A 176 -9.19 23.29 -16.19
N PHE A 177 -9.87 22.35 -15.52
CA PHE A 177 -9.51 21.87 -14.20
C PHE A 177 -8.10 21.23 -14.16
N GLU A 178 -7.77 20.39 -15.13
CA GLU A 178 -6.42 19.78 -15.24
C GLU A 178 -5.31 20.84 -15.31
N ARG A 179 -5.56 21.94 -16.02
CA ARG A 179 -4.59 23.00 -16.23
C ARG A 179 -4.47 23.96 -15.05
N ASP A 180 -5.59 24.42 -14.54
CA ASP A 180 -5.67 25.61 -13.68
C ASP A 180 -6.43 25.40 -12.38
N ALA A 181 -6.85 24.18 -12.01
CA ALA A 181 -7.57 23.95 -10.76
C ALA A 181 -6.73 24.34 -9.56
N ILE A 182 -7.38 25.02 -8.62
CA ILE A 182 -6.82 25.49 -7.35
C ILE A 182 -7.55 24.76 -6.22
N ILE A 183 -6.78 24.15 -5.31
CA ILE A 183 -7.31 23.68 -4.04
C ILE A 183 -7.26 24.82 -3.03
N THR A 184 -8.37 25.03 -2.34
CA THR A 184 -8.51 26.07 -1.31
C THR A 184 -8.98 25.43 -0.01
N SER A 185 -8.35 25.76 1.09
CA SER A 185 -8.76 25.37 2.43
C SER A 185 -9.05 26.60 3.28
N LYS A 186 -10.18 26.61 3.96
CA LYS A 186 -10.57 27.68 4.88
C LYS A 186 -11.10 27.10 6.18
N VAL A 187 -10.76 27.74 7.31
CA VAL A 187 -11.30 27.33 8.61
C VAL A 187 -12.79 27.66 8.72
N ILE A 188 -13.53 26.78 9.34
CA ILE A 188 -14.93 27.04 9.73
C ILE A 188 -14.88 28.00 10.93
N LYS A 189 -15.33 29.24 10.75
CA LYS A 189 -15.18 30.33 11.72
C LYS A 189 -15.57 29.97 13.16
N THR A 190 -16.60 29.16 13.34
CA THR A 190 -17.07 28.71 14.67
C THR A 190 -16.11 27.71 15.34
N LYS A 191 -15.14 27.16 14.60
CA LYS A 191 -14.18 26.17 15.09
C LYS A 191 -12.76 26.72 15.23
N ALA A 192 -12.49 27.93 14.74
CA ALA A 192 -11.15 28.48 14.63
C ALA A 192 -10.36 28.57 15.95
N GLU A 193 -11.07 28.72 17.07
CA GLU A 193 -10.47 28.90 18.41
C GLU A 193 -10.48 27.61 19.25
N THR A 194 -10.90 26.46 18.68
CA THR A 194 -10.88 25.18 19.41
C THR A 194 -9.47 24.62 19.49
N GLU A 195 -9.18 23.85 20.53
CA GLU A 195 -7.87 23.21 20.73
C GLU A 195 -7.56 22.23 19.58
N GLU A 196 -8.58 21.49 19.12
CA GLU A 196 -8.45 20.55 18.00
C GLU A 196 -8.10 21.25 16.69
N ALA A 197 -8.49 22.52 16.51
CA ALA A 197 -8.19 23.28 15.31
C ALA A 197 -6.72 23.73 15.22
N ALA A 198 -6.02 23.82 16.36
CA ALA A 198 -4.65 24.31 16.42
C ALA A 198 -3.69 23.53 15.49
N LYS A 199 -3.90 22.21 15.33
CA LYS A 199 -3.09 21.35 14.45
C LYS A 199 -3.29 21.62 12.94
N TYR A 200 -4.35 22.38 12.57
CA TYR A 200 -4.65 22.74 11.17
C TYR A 200 -4.42 24.21 10.87
N LYS A 201 -3.78 24.96 11.78
CA LYS A 201 -3.62 26.40 11.68
C LYS A 201 -2.99 26.86 10.37
N ASP A 202 -2.05 26.11 9.83
CA ASP A 202 -1.38 26.38 8.56
C ASP A 202 -2.33 26.31 7.35
N TYR A 203 -3.50 25.65 7.50
CA TYR A 203 -4.50 25.45 6.46
C TYR A 203 -5.77 26.29 6.65
N PHE A 204 -5.77 27.25 7.58
CA PHE A 204 -6.92 28.09 7.87
C PHE A 204 -7.29 29.04 6.73
N ASP A 205 -6.31 29.45 5.96
CA ASP A 205 -6.47 30.22 4.72
C ASP A 205 -5.36 29.83 3.74
N TRP A 206 -5.54 28.69 3.10
CA TRP A 206 -4.55 28.11 2.20
C TRP A 206 -5.09 27.95 0.79
N GLN A 207 -4.27 28.28 -0.21
CA GLN A 207 -4.58 27.96 -1.60
C GLN A 207 -3.31 27.63 -2.38
N GLU A 208 -3.41 26.65 -3.29
CA GLU A 208 -2.33 26.31 -4.21
C GLU A 208 -2.88 25.61 -5.48
N PRO A 209 -2.12 25.59 -6.59
CA PRO A 209 -2.49 24.80 -7.75
C PRO A 209 -2.63 23.32 -7.40
N LEU A 210 -3.77 22.71 -7.71
CA LEU A 210 -4.06 21.31 -7.39
C LEU A 210 -2.97 20.35 -7.88
N ARG A 211 -2.44 20.58 -9.08
CA ARG A 211 -1.37 19.75 -9.68
C ARG A 211 -0.04 19.78 -8.92
N ARG A 212 0.15 20.75 -8.01
CA ARG A 212 1.36 20.91 -7.19
C ARG A 212 1.13 20.55 -5.73
N CYS A 213 -0.10 20.24 -5.35
CA CYS A 213 -0.43 19.86 -3.98
C CYS A 213 0.15 18.46 -3.66
N PRO A 214 1.12 18.36 -2.74
CA PRO A 214 1.69 17.06 -2.35
C PRO A 214 0.70 16.27 -1.51
N SER A 215 0.82 14.95 -1.56
CA SER A 215 -0.10 13.99 -0.92
C SER A 215 -0.28 14.23 0.57
N HIS A 216 0.79 14.49 1.32
CA HIS A 216 0.69 14.75 2.77
C HIS A 216 -0.15 15.99 3.09
N ARG A 217 -0.08 17.04 2.26
CA ARG A 217 -0.86 18.26 2.43
C ARG A 217 -2.32 18.07 2.05
N MET A 218 -2.55 17.33 0.96
CA MET A 218 -3.90 16.90 0.57
C MET A 218 -4.57 16.13 1.72
N LEU A 219 -3.89 15.12 2.26
CA LEU A 219 -4.42 14.30 3.34
C LEU A 219 -4.64 15.11 4.63
N ALA A 220 -3.73 16.04 4.97
CA ALA A 220 -3.92 16.94 6.11
C ALA A 220 -5.19 17.80 5.99
N MET A 221 -5.41 18.42 4.82
CA MET A 221 -6.61 19.23 4.57
C MET A 221 -7.88 18.38 4.60
N ARG A 222 -7.85 17.17 3.99
CA ARG A 222 -9.00 16.24 3.99
C ARG A 222 -9.32 15.70 5.38
N ARG A 223 -8.31 15.46 6.23
CA ARG A 223 -8.52 15.12 7.64
C ARG A 223 -9.22 16.27 8.37
N GLY A 224 -8.74 17.51 8.22
CA GLY A 224 -9.37 18.70 8.83
C GLY A 224 -10.80 18.92 8.34
N GLU A 225 -11.12 18.59 7.09
CA GLU A 225 -12.47 18.61 6.55
C GLU A 225 -13.36 17.52 7.17
N ALA A 226 -12.84 16.29 7.28
CA ALA A 226 -13.58 15.18 7.91
C ALA A 226 -13.86 15.43 9.40
N GLU A 227 -12.95 16.10 10.11
CA GLU A 227 -13.15 16.54 11.50
C GLU A 227 -14.06 17.79 11.63
N GLY A 228 -14.52 18.33 10.51
CA GLY A 228 -15.42 19.50 10.50
C GLY A 228 -14.75 20.81 10.95
N ILE A 229 -13.44 20.93 10.79
CA ILE A 229 -12.63 22.10 11.13
C ILE A 229 -12.36 22.96 9.89
N LEU A 230 -12.03 22.31 8.78
CA LEU A 230 -11.74 22.96 7.51
C LEU A 230 -12.91 22.78 6.52
N ARG A 231 -13.00 23.70 5.58
CA ARG A 231 -13.77 23.58 4.34
C ARG A 231 -12.77 23.55 3.19
N VAL A 232 -12.74 22.43 2.45
CA VAL A 232 -11.84 22.24 1.31
C VAL A 232 -12.65 22.28 0.02
N SER A 233 -12.22 23.09 -0.95
CA SER A 233 -12.84 23.18 -2.27
C SER A 233 -11.78 23.14 -3.36
N ILE A 234 -12.19 22.63 -4.52
CA ILE A 234 -11.37 22.63 -5.73
C ILE A 234 -12.16 23.42 -6.76
N SER A 235 -11.57 24.50 -7.28
CA SER A 235 -12.23 25.41 -8.22
C SER A 235 -11.30 25.81 -9.35
N THR A 236 -11.86 26.36 -10.41
CA THR A 236 -11.14 26.95 -11.54
C THR A 236 -11.78 28.29 -11.90
N ASP A 237 -11.34 28.92 -12.99
CA ASP A 237 -11.96 30.12 -13.51
C ASP A 237 -13.32 29.79 -14.16
N ASP A 238 -14.39 30.11 -13.44
CA ASP A 238 -15.77 29.85 -13.86
C ASP A 238 -16.18 30.68 -15.09
N GLU A 239 -15.66 31.90 -15.21
CA GLU A 239 -15.96 32.78 -16.34
C GLU A 239 -15.34 32.20 -17.64
N GLU A 240 -14.07 31.80 -17.56
CA GLU A 240 -13.40 31.18 -18.72
C GLU A 240 -14.09 29.86 -19.13
N CYS A 241 -14.45 29.01 -18.16
CA CYS A 241 -15.18 27.77 -18.42
C CYS A 241 -16.52 28.05 -19.15
N THR A 242 -17.29 28.98 -18.58
CA THR A 242 -18.61 29.34 -19.12
C THR A 242 -18.52 29.92 -20.54
N GLU A 243 -17.57 30.82 -20.77
CA GLU A 243 -17.37 31.42 -22.09
C GLU A 243 -16.89 30.41 -23.14
N ARG A 244 -16.06 29.45 -22.76
CA ARG A 244 -15.66 28.34 -23.65
C ARG A 244 -16.85 27.44 -23.99
N LEU A 245 -17.67 27.10 -22.99
CA LEU A 245 -18.88 26.32 -23.22
C LEU A 245 -19.88 27.05 -24.11
N LYS A 246 -20.11 28.33 -23.90
CA LYS A 246 -20.96 29.15 -24.78
C LYS A 246 -20.46 29.16 -26.22
N ARG A 247 -19.15 29.37 -26.43
CA ARG A 247 -18.54 29.33 -27.78
C ARG A 247 -18.67 27.97 -28.45
N ASN A 248 -18.55 26.89 -27.71
CA ASN A 248 -18.62 25.52 -28.27
C ASN A 248 -20.05 25.10 -28.60
N ASN A 249 -21.04 25.52 -27.82
CA ASN A 249 -22.42 25.03 -27.92
C ASN A 249 -23.31 25.98 -28.70
N VAL A 250 -23.19 27.32 -28.50
CA VAL A 250 -24.15 28.30 -29.06
C VAL A 250 -23.68 28.75 -30.42
N ARG A 251 -24.26 28.18 -31.48
CA ARG A 251 -23.98 28.51 -32.87
C ARG A 251 -25.05 29.38 -33.55
N CYS A 252 -26.18 29.59 -32.88
CA CYS A 252 -27.28 30.41 -33.34
C CYS A 252 -27.08 31.90 -33.02
N GLN A 253 -27.92 32.77 -33.56
CA GLN A 253 -27.90 34.21 -33.34
C GLN A 253 -29.26 34.74 -32.82
N GLY A 254 -29.28 36.00 -32.44
CA GLY A 254 -30.49 36.66 -31.98
C GLY A 254 -30.96 36.22 -30.58
N ARG A 255 -32.28 36.31 -30.33
CA ARG A 255 -32.87 36.05 -29.03
C ARG A 255 -32.72 34.60 -28.57
N CYS A 256 -32.80 33.65 -29.50
CA CYS A 256 -32.53 32.24 -29.18
C CYS A 256 -31.11 32.03 -28.66
N ALA A 257 -30.11 32.72 -29.23
CA ALA A 257 -28.74 32.63 -28.75
C ALA A 257 -28.59 33.14 -27.30
N THR A 258 -29.33 34.21 -26.93
CA THR A 258 -29.34 34.71 -25.55
C THR A 258 -29.90 33.68 -24.59
N LEU A 259 -31.08 33.12 -24.89
CA LEU A 259 -31.72 32.07 -24.07
C LEU A 259 -30.85 30.80 -23.95
N TYR A 260 -30.16 30.43 -25.04
CA TYR A 260 -29.26 29.29 -25.05
C TYR A 260 -28.01 29.56 -24.17
N ARG A 261 -27.41 30.75 -24.26
CA ARG A 261 -26.29 31.16 -23.40
C ARG A 261 -26.66 31.13 -21.91
N GLU A 262 -27.86 31.63 -21.57
CA GLU A 262 -28.39 31.56 -20.21
C GLU A 262 -28.54 30.11 -19.74
N ALA A 263 -29.06 29.21 -20.60
CA ALA A 263 -29.20 27.79 -20.29
C ALA A 263 -27.84 27.07 -20.13
N VAL A 264 -26.81 27.43 -20.93
CA VAL A 264 -25.45 26.90 -20.80
C VAL A 264 -24.85 27.34 -19.48
N GLU A 265 -25.06 28.60 -19.08
CA GLU A 265 -24.56 29.14 -17.81
C GLU A 265 -25.21 28.47 -16.59
N ASP A 266 -26.54 28.25 -16.62
CA ASP A 266 -27.25 27.48 -15.59
C ASP A 266 -26.77 26.03 -15.55
N GLY A 267 -26.60 25.41 -16.72
CA GLY A 267 -26.09 24.05 -16.85
C GLY A 267 -24.67 23.89 -16.27
N TYR A 268 -23.79 24.86 -16.52
CA TYR A 268 -22.46 24.88 -15.95
C TYR A 268 -22.54 25.00 -14.42
N LYS A 269 -23.11 26.09 -13.90
CA LYS A 269 -23.10 26.40 -12.46
C LYS A 269 -23.84 25.36 -11.60
N ARG A 270 -24.95 24.87 -12.08
CA ARG A 270 -25.83 23.97 -11.30
C ARG A 270 -25.54 22.50 -11.46
N LEU A 271 -25.02 22.05 -12.59
CA LEU A 271 -24.89 20.64 -12.91
C LEU A 271 -23.44 20.24 -13.20
N LEU A 272 -22.77 20.91 -14.14
CA LEU A 272 -21.49 20.49 -14.67
C LEU A 272 -20.33 20.79 -13.70
N GLN A 273 -20.26 22.02 -13.20
CA GLN A 273 -19.23 22.46 -12.26
C GLN A 273 -19.19 21.58 -10.99
N PRO A 274 -20.31 21.37 -10.23
CA PRO A 274 -20.28 20.54 -9.04
C PRO A 274 -19.90 19.08 -9.35
N SER A 275 -20.30 18.58 -10.52
CA SER A 275 -19.96 17.23 -10.95
C SER A 275 -18.45 17.06 -11.18
N ILE A 276 -17.83 18.01 -11.89
CA ILE A 276 -16.38 17.97 -12.18
C ILE A 276 -15.55 18.29 -10.93
N GLU A 277 -15.99 19.24 -10.09
CA GLU A 277 -15.35 19.48 -8.79
C GLU A 277 -15.28 18.22 -7.92
N ASN A 278 -16.38 17.48 -7.81
CA ASN A 278 -16.42 16.21 -7.07
C ASN A 278 -15.52 15.14 -7.71
N GLU A 279 -15.46 15.08 -9.05
CA GLU A 279 -14.57 14.18 -9.79
C GLU A 279 -13.11 14.48 -9.44
N PHE A 280 -12.69 15.74 -9.52
CA PHE A 280 -11.32 16.15 -9.19
C PHE A 280 -11.01 16.02 -7.70
N ALA A 281 -11.99 16.24 -6.83
CA ALA A 281 -11.85 16.03 -5.39
C ALA A 281 -11.60 14.55 -5.05
N SER A 282 -12.34 13.64 -5.69
CA SER A 282 -12.14 12.19 -5.53
C SER A 282 -10.80 11.74 -6.11
N ASN A 283 -10.52 12.09 -7.36
CA ASN A 283 -9.31 11.66 -8.06
C ASN A 283 -8.03 12.16 -7.38
N SER A 284 -8.02 13.41 -6.90
CA SER A 284 -6.87 13.98 -6.20
C SER A 284 -6.65 13.32 -4.82
N ARG A 285 -7.74 12.99 -4.13
CA ARG A 285 -7.70 12.23 -2.88
C ARG A 285 -7.17 10.82 -3.12
N ASP A 286 -7.74 10.07 -4.07
CA ASP A 286 -7.32 8.70 -4.39
C ASP A 286 -5.83 8.65 -4.75
N LYS A 287 -5.35 9.61 -5.55
CA LYS A 287 -3.93 9.73 -5.90
C LYS A 287 -3.05 10.00 -4.67
N ALA A 288 -3.49 10.87 -3.76
CA ALA A 288 -2.76 11.17 -2.54
C ALA A 288 -2.70 9.95 -1.60
N GLU A 289 -3.81 9.20 -1.49
CA GLU A 289 -3.87 7.96 -0.72
C GLU A 289 -2.95 6.88 -1.31
N GLU A 290 -2.96 6.68 -2.63
CA GLU A 290 -2.09 5.70 -3.31
C GLU A 290 -0.60 6.02 -3.09
N GLU A 291 -0.21 7.30 -3.17
CA GLU A 291 1.16 7.74 -2.90
C GLU A 291 1.55 7.54 -1.44
N ALA A 292 0.67 7.89 -0.50
CA ALA A 292 0.91 7.68 0.93
C ALA A 292 1.03 6.19 1.28
N ILE A 293 0.15 5.34 0.76
CA ILE A 293 0.21 3.88 0.97
C ILE A 293 1.53 3.30 0.46
N ARG A 294 2.04 3.80 -0.68
CA ARG A 294 3.36 3.37 -1.18
C ARG A 294 4.48 3.74 -0.20
N VAL A 295 4.49 4.98 0.31
CA VAL A 295 5.48 5.40 1.32
C VAL A 295 5.36 4.55 2.59
N PHE A 296 4.15 4.24 3.05
CA PHE A 296 3.94 3.38 4.22
C PHE A 296 4.44 1.94 3.98
N ALA A 297 4.25 1.41 2.78
CA ALA A 297 4.80 0.11 2.39
C ALA A 297 6.34 0.11 2.38
N ASP A 298 6.97 1.18 1.88
CA ASP A 298 8.42 1.33 1.87
C ASP A 298 8.98 1.46 3.31
N ASN A 299 8.32 2.23 4.18
CA ASN A 299 8.69 2.33 5.59
C ASN A 299 8.58 0.98 6.31
N LEU A 300 7.48 0.25 6.08
CA LEU A 300 7.32 -1.10 6.63
C LEU A 300 8.44 -2.04 6.13
N ARG A 301 8.76 -2.00 4.84
CA ARG A 301 9.86 -2.79 4.27
C ARG A 301 11.18 -2.50 4.96
N GLN A 302 11.51 -1.24 5.21
CA GLN A 302 12.74 -0.85 5.90
C GLN A 302 12.77 -1.43 7.32
N LEU A 303 11.68 -1.36 8.07
CA LEU A 303 11.58 -1.95 9.42
C LEU A 303 11.77 -3.47 9.39
N LEU A 304 11.07 -4.17 8.49
CA LEU A 304 11.14 -5.64 8.38
C LEU A 304 12.49 -6.14 7.91
N MET A 305 13.15 -5.38 7.03
CA MET A 305 14.46 -5.73 6.45
C MET A 305 15.63 -5.17 7.25
N SER A 306 15.38 -4.59 8.43
CA SER A 306 16.45 -4.16 9.32
C SER A 306 17.34 -5.33 9.72
N ALA A 307 18.63 -5.05 9.89
CA ALA A 307 19.64 -6.06 10.19
C ALA A 307 19.38 -6.78 11.51
N PRO A 308 19.32 -8.12 11.55
CA PRO A 308 19.15 -8.86 12.77
C PRO A 308 20.48 -8.99 13.54
N LEU A 309 20.42 -8.89 14.86
CA LEU A 309 21.57 -9.22 15.72
C LEU A 309 21.86 -10.73 15.72
N GLY A 310 20.83 -11.55 15.46
CA GLY A 310 20.92 -13.00 15.50
C GLY A 310 20.73 -13.59 16.90
N GLN A 311 21.17 -14.84 17.06
CA GLN A 311 20.99 -15.63 18.29
C GLN A 311 22.01 -15.22 19.36
N LYS A 312 21.70 -14.13 20.08
CA LYS A 312 22.49 -13.62 21.21
C LYS A 312 21.61 -13.45 22.44
N ARG A 313 22.24 -13.38 23.63
CA ARG A 313 21.55 -13.08 24.86
C ARG A 313 21.32 -11.58 24.98
N VAL A 314 20.07 -11.17 24.98
CA VAL A 314 19.67 -9.77 24.87
C VAL A 314 18.94 -9.31 26.13
N MET A 315 19.27 -8.11 26.60
CA MET A 315 18.47 -7.38 27.57
C MET A 315 17.53 -6.43 26.85
N GLY A 316 16.21 -6.66 26.95
CA GLY A 316 15.18 -5.74 26.46
C GLY A 316 14.87 -4.69 27.52
N VAL A 317 14.81 -3.43 27.11
CA VAL A 317 14.53 -2.28 27.99
C VAL A 317 13.37 -1.49 27.41
N ASP A 318 12.26 -1.42 28.14
CA ASP A 318 11.12 -0.55 27.84
C ASP A 318 11.20 0.69 28.73
N PRO A 319 11.62 1.86 28.19
CA PRO A 319 11.88 3.06 28.99
C PRO A 319 10.60 3.68 29.56
N GLY A 320 10.69 4.27 30.76
CA GLY A 320 9.57 4.99 31.34
C GLY A 320 9.95 5.80 32.59
N PHE A 321 9.38 7.02 32.70
CA PHE A 321 9.62 7.90 33.83
C PHE A 321 8.83 7.48 35.07
N ARG A 322 7.50 7.41 34.98
CA ARG A 322 6.61 7.18 36.14
C ARG A 322 6.57 5.72 36.55
N THR A 323 6.43 4.82 35.61
CA THR A 323 6.30 3.38 35.86
C THR A 323 7.66 2.68 36.00
N GLY A 324 8.77 3.42 35.86
CA GLY A 324 10.13 2.88 35.76
C GLY A 324 10.41 2.21 34.41
N CYS A 325 11.68 1.91 34.17
CA CYS A 325 12.11 1.14 33.01
C CYS A 325 11.89 -0.36 33.28
N LYS A 326 11.21 -1.05 32.37
CA LYS A 326 11.01 -2.50 32.43
C LYS A 326 12.19 -3.20 31.78
N ILE A 327 12.81 -4.11 32.52
CA ILE A 327 13.98 -4.87 32.09
C ILE A 327 13.58 -6.33 31.91
N VAL A 328 13.96 -6.91 30.80
CA VAL A 328 13.86 -8.36 30.57
C VAL A 328 15.21 -8.92 30.12
N CYS A 329 15.58 -10.10 30.61
CA CYS A 329 16.73 -10.85 30.11
C CYS A 329 16.24 -12.00 29.25
N LEU A 330 16.74 -12.09 28.03
CA LEU A 330 16.39 -13.11 27.05
C LEU A 330 17.59 -14.01 26.75
N ASP A 331 17.33 -15.31 26.59
CA ASP A 331 18.34 -16.24 26.06
C ASP A 331 18.54 -16.06 24.54
N ALA A 332 19.47 -16.83 23.97
CA ALA A 332 19.78 -16.79 22.54
C ALA A 332 18.60 -17.22 21.61
N GLN A 333 17.57 -17.83 22.14
CA GLN A 333 16.33 -18.22 21.45
C GLN A 333 15.19 -17.22 21.67
N GLY A 334 15.42 -16.16 22.49
CA GLY A 334 14.42 -15.15 22.82
C GLY A 334 13.44 -15.60 23.91
N ASN A 335 13.76 -16.64 24.70
CA ASN A 335 12.97 -17.03 25.86
C ASN A 335 13.27 -16.10 27.05
N LEU A 336 12.24 -15.78 27.82
CA LEU A 336 12.37 -14.94 28.99
C LEU A 336 13.07 -15.70 30.13
N LEU A 337 14.19 -15.17 30.62
CA LEU A 337 14.95 -15.70 31.76
C LEU A 337 14.65 -14.96 33.07
N HIS A 338 14.44 -13.65 32.98
CA HIS A 338 14.18 -12.78 34.13
C HIS A 338 13.53 -11.48 33.69
N HIS A 339 12.75 -10.88 34.57
CA HIS A 339 12.23 -9.52 34.38
C HIS A 339 12.26 -8.74 35.69
N GLU A 340 12.47 -7.44 35.64
CA GLU A 340 12.48 -6.52 36.78
C GLU A 340 12.18 -5.08 36.31
N ALA A 341 11.69 -4.23 37.23
CA ALA A 341 11.52 -2.81 37.01
C ALA A 341 12.58 -2.00 37.75
N ILE A 342 13.26 -1.09 37.07
CA ILE A 342 14.23 -0.17 37.62
C ILE A 342 13.77 1.29 37.50
N PHE A 343 14.26 2.16 38.38
CA PHE A 343 13.85 3.56 38.47
C PHE A 343 15.04 4.53 38.40
N PRO A 344 15.79 4.61 37.29
CA PRO A 344 16.96 5.47 37.17
C PRO A 344 16.63 6.95 37.05
N HIS A 345 15.39 7.29 36.64
CA HIS A 345 14.94 8.63 36.31
C HIS A 345 13.99 9.26 37.34
N PRO A 346 13.83 10.61 37.35
CA PRO A 346 12.78 11.28 38.12
C PRO A 346 11.38 10.71 37.81
N PRO A 347 10.43 10.70 38.77
CA PRO A 347 10.51 11.30 40.11
C PRO A 347 11.21 10.41 41.16
N VAL A 348 11.45 9.13 40.91
CA VAL A 348 11.98 8.18 41.91
C VAL A 348 13.50 8.28 42.04
N SER A 349 14.23 8.43 40.92
CA SER A 349 15.69 8.69 40.86
C SER A 349 16.58 7.73 41.68
N LYS A 350 16.33 6.42 41.65
CA LYS A 350 17.16 5.40 42.31
C LYS A 350 18.32 4.93 41.39
N ARG A 351 19.12 5.86 40.91
CA ARG A 351 20.14 5.61 39.87
C ARG A 351 21.19 4.57 40.29
N THR A 352 21.72 4.68 41.54
CA THR A 352 22.73 3.75 42.02
C THR A 352 22.20 2.33 42.16
N GLN A 353 20.96 2.16 42.68
CA GLN A 353 20.32 0.86 42.81
C GLN A 353 20.07 0.26 41.42
N ALA A 354 19.56 1.06 40.46
CA ALA A 354 19.32 0.64 39.10
C ALA A 354 20.62 0.18 38.40
N ALA A 355 21.75 0.91 38.62
CA ALA A 355 23.05 0.53 38.09
C ALA A 355 23.50 -0.84 38.60
N ALA A 356 23.47 -1.04 39.94
CA ALA A 356 23.85 -2.30 40.53
C ALA A 356 22.99 -3.49 40.08
N THR A 357 21.67 -3.27 39.89
CA THR A 357 20.75 -4.28 39.35
C THR A 357 21.15 -4.66 37.92
N ILE A 358 21.37 -3.69 37.02
CA ILE A 358 21.73 -3.95 35.63
C ILE A 358 23.08 -4.68 35.54
N GLU A 359 24.10 -4.21 36.25
CA GLU A 359 25.43 -4.84 36.25
C GLU A 359 25.36 -6.30 36.73
N HIS A 360 24.58 -6.56 37.80
CA HIS A 360 24.33 -7.91 38.29
C HIS A 360 23.61 -8.80 37.23
N LEU A 361 22.55 -8.30 36.61
CA LEU A 361 21.79 -9.06 35.61
C LEU A 361 22.62 -9.36 34.37
N VAL A 362 23.42 -8.39 33.88
CA VAL A 362 24.33 -8.57 32.75
C VAL A 362 25.33 -9.69 33.03
N GLU A 363 25.93 -9.70 34.22
CA GLU A 363 26.89 -10.75 34.61
C GLU A 363 26.20 -12.10 34.81
N LYS A 364 25.08 -12.13 35.55
CA LYS A 364 24.34 -13.37 35.86
C LYS A 364 23.83 -14.11 34.65
N TYR A 365 23.29 -13.39 33.68
CA TYR A 365 22.69 -13.99 32.50
C TYR A 365 23.59 -13.95 31.27
N GLY A 366 24.80 -13.34 31.38
CA GLY A 366 25.76 -13.24 30.28
C GLY A 366 25.22 -12.46 29.09
N ILE A 367 24.62 -11.31 29.37
CA ILE A 367 23.99 -10.46 28.32
C ILE A 367 25.07 -9.90 27.41
N GLU A 368 24.87 -10.06 26.09
CA GLU A 368 25.80 -9.62 25.04
C GLU A 368 25.38 -8.30 24.38
N ALA A 369 24.06 -7.98 24.44
CA ALA A 369 23.53 -6.75 23.87
C ALA A 369 22.30 -6.25 24.63
N MET A 370 22.02 -4.94 24.49
CA MET A 370 20.84 -4.28 25.05
C MET A 370 20.00 -3.68 23.93
N ALA A 371 18.69 -3.94 23.95
CA ALA A 371 17.69 -3.32 23.10
C ALA A 371 16.90 -2.30 23.90
N ILE A 372 17.03 -1.02 23.61
CA ILE A 372 16.36 0.08 24.30
C ILE A 372 15.25 0.61 23.39
N GLY A 373 14.00 0.59 23.85
CA GLY A 373 12.87 1.14 23.10
C GLY A 373 13.04 2.63 22.82
N ASN A 374 12.58 3.11 21.65
CA ASN A 374 12.75 4.50 21.22
C ASN A 374 11.64 5.46 21.69
N GLY A 375 10.77 5.04 22.60
CA GLY A 375 9.69 5.86 23.13
C GLY A 375 10.09 6.84 24.23
N THR A 376 9.14 7.11 25.14
CA THR A 376 9.33 8.07 26.23
C THR A 376 10.52 7.67 27.12
N ALA A 377 11.38 8.64 27.48
CA ALA A 377 12.61 8.44 28.28
C ALA A 377 13.72 7.60 27.60
N SER A 378 13.65 7.38 26.30
CA SER A 378 14.64 6.57 25.55
C SER A 378 16.05 7.16 25.65
N ARG A 379 16.21 8.47 25.40
CA ARG A 379 17.50 9.17 25.42
C ARG A 379 18.15 9.11 26.80
N GLU A 380 17.38 9.42 27.84
CA GLU A 380 17.84 9.40 29.22
C GLU A 380 18.24 7.98 29.63
N THR A 381 17.46 6.98 29.21
CA THR A 381 17.74 5.57 29.49
C THR A 381 18.99 5.11 28.73
N ALA A 382 19.16 5.47 27.46
CA ALA A 382 20.37 5.15 26.70
C ALA A 382 21.61 5.82 27.31
N ALA A 383 21.53 7.09 27.69
CA ALA A 383 22.61 7.80 28.39
C ALA A 383 22.94 7.17 29.75
N PHE A 384 21.92 6.72 30.50
CA PHE A 384 22.11 5.98 31.73
C PHE A 384 22.84 4.66 31.49
N MET A 385 22.41 3.84 30.56
CA MET A 385 23.03 2.54 30.23
C MET A 385 24.47 2.72 29.74
N LYS A 386 24.78 3.74 28.93
CA LYS A 386 26.15 4.09 28.52
C LYS A 386 27.06 4.47 29.67
N SER A 387 26.52 5.00 30.77
CA SER A 387 27.30 5.36 31.96
C SER A 387 27.69 4.17 32.84
N LEU A 388 27.18 2.96 32.57
CA LEU A 388 27.45 1.73 33.34
C LEU A 388 28.74 1.07 32.86
N HIS A 389 29.41 0.33 33.78
CA HIS A 389 30.65 -0.36 33.46
C HIS A 389 30.45 -1.86 33.58
N PHE A 390 30.63 -2.58 32.48
CA PHE A 390 30.49 -4.02 32.43
C PHE A 390 31.86 -4.71 32.38
N LYS A 391 31.97 -5.95 32.86
CA LYS A 391 33.20 -6.74 32.81
C LYS A 391 33.54 -7.23 31.38
N HIS A 392 32.60 -7.23 30.49
CA HIS A 392 32.75 -7.56 29.08
C HIS A 392 32.00 -6.53 28.20
N GLU A 393 32.28 -6.52 26.92
CA GLU A 393 31.64 -5.63 25.99
C GLU A 393 30.15 -5.98 25.85
N VAL A 394 29.25 -4.99 26.08
CA VAL A 394 27.81 -5.11 25.88
C VAL A 394 27.36 -4.01 24.93
N LYS A 395 26.97 -4.41 23.73
CA LYS A 395 26.51 -3.48 22.71
C LYS A 395 25.12 -2.95 23.01
N GLN A 396 24.89 -1.66 22.75
CA GLN A 396 23.62 -1.00 23.05
C GLN A 396 22.98 -0.49 21.76
N PHE A 397 21.70 -0.85 21.56
CA PHE A 397 20.95 -0.48 20.37
C PHE A 397 19.64 0.18 20.77
N VAL A 398 19.27 1.24 20.06
CA VAL A 398 17.92 1.81 20.12
C VAL A 398 17.05 1.10 19.09
N VAL A 399 15.90 0.61 19.52
CA VAL A 399 15.01 -0.22 18.73
C VAL A 399 13.63 0.43 18.68
N SER A 400 12.99 0.44 17.52
CA SER A 400 11.59 0.91 17.41
C SER A 400 10.67 0.06 18.28
N GLU A 401 9.85 0.71 19.11
CA GLU A 401 8.82 0.06 19.93
C GLU A 401 7.42 0.10 19.30
N ASP A 402 7.30 0.61 18.05
CA ASP A 402 6.01 0.73 17.36
C ASP A 402 5.28 -0.61 17.29
N GLY A 403 4.02 -0.61 17.73
CA GLY A 403 3.21 -1.82 17.82
C GLY A 403 3.59 -2.81 18.93
N ALA A 404 4.61 -2.54 19.77
CA ALA A 404 4.92 -3.41 20.92
C ALA A 404 3.77 -3.48 21.92
N SER A 405 3.05 -2.38 22.12
CA SER A 405 1.84 -2.35 22.95
C SER A 405 0.71 -3.20 22.35
N VAL A 406 0.56 -3.20 21.02
CA VAL A 406 -0.42 -4.05 20.32
C VAL A 406 -0.06 -5.52 20.48
N TYR A 407 1.22 -5.88 20.28
CA TYR A 407 1.68 -7.24 20.51
C TYR A 407 1.41 -7.67 21.96
N SER A 408 1.80 -6.86 22.95
CA SER A 408 1.68 -7.22 24.37
C SER A 408 0.23 -7.53 24.81
N ALA A 409 -0.75 -6.86 24.20
CA ALA A 409 -2.18 -7.09 24.42
C ALA A 409 -2.77 -8.21 23.56
N SER A 410 -2.04 -8.72 22.56
CA SER A 410 -2.53 -9.71 21.59
C SER A 410 -2.78 -11.08 22.21
N LYS A 411 -3.57 -11.90 21.50
CA LYS A 411 -3.76 -13.33 21.84
C LYS A 411 -2.43 -14.08 21.80
N THR A 412 -1.61 -13.82 20.79
CA THR A 412 -0.30 -14.43 20.60
C THR A 412 0.62 -14.20 21.80
N ALA A 413 0.72 -12.96 22.29
CA ALA A 413 1.56 -12.65 23.43
C ALA A 413 1.06 -13.32 24.74
N ARG A 414 -0.27 -13.45 24.90
CA ARG A 414 -0.86 -14.18 26.04
C ARG A 414 -0.59 -15.67 25.99
N GLU A 415 -0.55 -16.26 24.79
CA GLU A 415 -0.21 -17.67 24.59
C GLU A 415 1.29 -17.95 24.79
N GLU A 416 2.15 -17.00 24.36
CA GLU A 416 3.60 -17.11 24.55
C GLU A 416 4.03 -16.89 26.02
N PHE A 417 3.37 -15.97 26.72
CA PHE A 417 3.68 -15.57 28.09
C PHE A 417 2.39 -15.44 28.92
N PRO A 418 1.76 -16.57 29.29
CA PRO A 418 0.46 -16.55 29.99
C PRO A 418 0.55 -15.91 31.39
N ASP A 419 1.68 -16.08 32.07
CA ASP A 419 1.88 -15.63 33.45
C ASP A 419 2.43 -14.20 33.58
N GLU A 420 2.80 -13.56 32.45
CA GLU A 420 3.41 -12.23 32.44
C GLU A 420 2.38 -11.13 32.13
N ASP A 421 2.63 -9.93 32.63
CA ASP A 421 1.80 -8.77 32.35
C ASP A 421 2.14 -8.12 30.98
N VAL A 422 1.31 -7.16 30.56
CA VAL A 422 1.46 -6.48 29.27
C VAL A 422 2.78 -5.71 29.14
N THR A 423 3.33 -5.20 30.27
CA THR A 423 4.56 -4.41 30.25
C THR A 423 5.78 -5.29 30.05
N VAL A 424 5.81 -6.46 30.67
CA VAL A 424 6.86 -7.48 30.48
C VAL A 424 6.83 -8.00 29.04
N ARG A 425 5.64 -8.35 28.51
CA ARG A 425 5.48 -8.77 27.11
C ARG A 425 5.96 -7.72 26.12
N GLY A 426 5.72 -6.42 26.40
CA GLY A 426 6.23 -5.30 25.60
C GLY A 426 7.74 -5.25 25.56
N ALA A 427 8.40 -5.33 26.73
CA ALA A 427 9.85 -5.35 26.83
C ALA A 427 10.49 -6.59 26.17
N VAL A 428 9.84 -7.76 26.25
CA VAL A 428 10.26 -8.97 25.51
C VAL A 428 10.22 -8.73 24.00
N SER A 429 9.15 -8.10 23.48
CA SER A 429 9.06 -7.78 22.06
C SER A 429 10.16 -6.84 21.61
N ILE A 430 10.50 -5.80 22.41
CA ILE A 430 11.62 -4.89 22.12
C ILE A 430 12.95 -5.67 22.02
N GLY A 431 13.22 -6.57 22.96
CA GLY A 431 14.41 -7.41 22.93
C GLY A 431 14.48 -8.34 21.70
N ARG A 432 13.36 -9.00 21.37
CA ARG A 432 13.27 -9.91 20.22
C ARG A 432 13.38 -9.20 18.87
N ARG A 433 12.93 -7.94 18.77
CA ARG A 433 13.11 -7.13 17.55
C ARG A 433 14.58 -6.87 17.23
N LEU A 434 15.41 -6.71 18.26
CA LEU A 434 16.86 -6.62 18.05
C LEU A 434 17.42 -7.95 17.53
N MET A 435 16.93 -9.07 18.02
CA MET A 435 17.37 -10.41 17.60
C MET A 435 16.98 -10.69 16.15
N ASP A 436 15.69 -10.48 15.79
CA ASP A 436 15.17 -10.58 14.43
C ASP A 436 13.89 -9.72 14.25
N PRO A 437 14.00 -8.53 13.64
CA PRO A 437 12.87 -7.64 13.42
C PRO A 437 11.73 -8.30 12.63
N LEU A 438 12.06 -9.01 11.56
CA LEU A 438 11.07 -9.66 10.70
C LEU A 438 10.29 -10.73 11.46
N ALA A 439 10.98 -11.62 12.17
CA ALA A 439 10.35 -12.72 12.91
C ALA A 439 9.42 -12.22 14.03
N GLU A 440 9.70 -11.08 14.62
CA GLU A 440 8.87 -10.51 15.68
C GLU A 440 7.71 -9.67 15.15
N LEU A 441 7.97 -8.78 14.17
CA LEU A 441 6.95 -7.85 13.65
C LEU A 441 5.82 -8.55 12.89
N VAL A 442 6.07 -9.70 12.27
CA VAL A 442 5.00 -10.49 11.59
C VAL A 442 3.95 -11.07 12.55
N LYS A 443 4.17 -11.00 13.87
CA LYS A 443 3.20 -11.46 14.88
C LYS A 443 2.02 -10.52 15.07
N ILE A 444 2.11 -9.28 14.60
CA ILE A 444 1.08 -8.26 14.70
C ILE A 444 0.54 -7.89 13.32
N ASP A 445 -0.68 -7.36 13.28
CA ASP A 445 -1.25 -6.84 12.02
C ASP A 445 -0.35 -5.70 11.50
N PRO A 446 0.13 -5.74 10.25
CA PRO A 446 0.98 -4.69 9.68
C PRO A 446 0.40 -3.28 9.80
N LYS A 447 -0.92 -3.12 9.80
CA LYS A 447 -1.59 -1.84 10.04
C LYS A 447 -1.43 -1.30 11.46
N SER A 448 -1.03 -2.14 12.41
CA SER A 448 -0.77 -1.75 13.79
C SER A 448 0.67 -1.29 14.01
N ILE A 449 1.52 -1.39 13.01
CA ILE A 449 2.87 -0.84 13.01
C ILE A 449 2.78 0.62 12.57
N GLY A 450 3.41 1.54 13.30
CA GLY A 450 3.46 2.95 12.97
C GLY A 450 4.37 3.20 11.77
N VAL A 451 3.80 3.28 10.57
CA VAL A 451 4.55 3.47 9.31
C VAL A 451 4.31 4.83 8.67
N GLY A 452 3.45 5.68 9.26
CA GLY A 452 3.24 7.03 8.77
C GLY A 452 2.10 7.78 9.44
N GLN A 453 2.23 9.11 9.44
CA GLN A 453 1.33 10.03 10.15
C GLN A 453 -0.14 9.96 9.69
N TYR A 454 -0.38 9.69 8.40
CA TYR A 454 -1.72 9.66 7.80
C TYR A 454 -2.23 8.25 7.54
N GLN A 455 -1.65 7.26 8.20
CA GLN A 455 -1.98 5.84 8.02
C GLN A 455 -3.47 5.53 8.24
N HIS A 456 -4.14 6.24 9.15
CA HIS A 456 -5.55 6.05 9.45
C HIS A 456 -6.51 6.84 8.56
N ASP A 457 -6.00 7.74 7.70
CA ASP A 457 -6.80 8.62 6.84
C ASP A 457 -6.96 8.11 5.41
N VAL A 458 -6.21 7.07 5.05
CA VAL A 458 -6.27 6.44 3.72
C VAL A 458 -7.25 5.25 3.72
N ASP A 459 -7.63 4.78 2.52
CA ASP A 459 -8.44 3.56 2.39
C ASP A 459 -7.80 2.37 3.09
N GLN A 460 -8.45 1.88 4.14
CA GLN A 460 -7.93 0.82 5.02
C GLN A 460 -7.84 -0.54 4.33
N SER A 461 -8.62 -0.79 3.28
CA SER A 461 -8.58 -2.03 2.51
C SER A 461 -7.39 -2.04 1.55
N LYS A 462 -7.17 -0.92 0.85
CA LYS A 462 -6.00 -0.72 -0.02
C LYS A 462 -4.72 -0.76 0.82
N LEU A 463 -4.69 -0.06 1.97
CA LEU A 463 -3.56 -0.07 2.90
C LEU A 463 -3.22 -1.50 3.34
N LYS A 464 -4.21 -2.24 3.87
CA LYS A 464 -4.00 -3.62 4.34
C LYS A 464 -3.40 -4.48 3.23
N LYS A 465 -3.98 -4.47 2.03
CA LYS A 465 -3.50 -5.25 0.89
C LYS A 465 -2.04 -4.91 0.55
N SER A 466 -1.67 -3.63 0.54
CA SER A 466 -0.32 -3.17 0.23
C SER A 466 0.69 -3.61 1.30
N LEU A 467 0.34 -3.46 2.59
CA LEU A 467 1.20 -3.86 3.69
C LEU A 467 1.36 -5.38 3.78
N ASP A 468 0.30 -6.16 3.59
CA ASP A 468 0.36 -7.64 3.56
C ASP A 468 1.28 -8.13 2.43
N LEU A 469 1.19 -7.54 1.22
CA LEU A 469 2.10 -7.84 0.11
C LEU A 469 3.55 -7.48 0.43
N THR A 470 3.77 -6.39 1.16
CA THR A 470 5.12 -5.99 1.60
C THR A 470 5.71 -7.01 2.57
N VAL A 471 4.93 -7.46 3.56
CA VAL A 471 5.36 -8.51 4.50
C VAL A 471 5.68 -9.80 3.74
N GLU A 472 4.78 -10.23 2.84
CA GLU A 472 4.99 -11.44 2.02
C GLU A 472 6.29 -11.34 1.20
N SER A 473 6.52 -10.21 0.54
CA SER A 473 7.75 -9.97 -0.22
C SER A 473 9.00 -10.04 0.67
N CYS A 474 9.00 -9.41 1.86
CA CYS A 474 10.13 -9.44 2.79
C CYS A 474 10.40 -10.87 3.29
N VAL A 475 9.39 -11.59 3.74
CA VAL A 475 9.52 -12.97 4.26
C VAL A 475 10.10 -13.90 3.18
N ASN A 476 9.59 -13.82 1.96
CA ASN A 476 10.04 -14.69 0.87
C ASN A 476 11.43 -14.28 0.33
N SER A 477 11.82 -13.01 0.43
CA SER A 477 13.18 -12.56 0.05
C SER A 477 14.25 -13.06 1.03
N VAL A 478 13.96 -13.05 2.33
CA VAL A 478 14.87 -13.56 3.37
C VAL A 478 14.92 -15.09 3.35
N GLY A 479 13.78 -15.74 3.14
CA GLY A 479 13.61 -17.18 3.31
C GLY A 479 13.44 -17.57 4.78
N VAL A 480 12.83 -18.72 5.03
CA VAL A 480 12.35 -19.11 6.36
C VAL A 480 12.88 -20.48 6.75
N ASP A 481 13.51 -20.62 7.92
CA ASP A 481 13.88 -21.93 8.45
C ASP A 481 12.64 -22.68 8.95
N LEU A 482 12.40 -23.86 8.36
CA LEU A 482 11.21 -24.67 8.56
C LEU A 482 11.10 -25.19 10.00
N ASN A 483 12.23 -25.40 10.67
CA ASN A 483 12.30 -25.98 12.00
C ASN A 483 12.17 -24.97 13.14
N THR A 484 12.53 -23.71 12.90
CA THR A 484 12.52 -22.66 13.93
C THR A 484 11.41 -21.63 13.77
N ALA A 485 10.87 -21.49 12.55
CA ALA A 485 9.88 -20.46 12.25
C ALA A 485 8.59 -20.60 13.07
N SER A 486 8.05 -19.44 13.47
CA SER A 486 6.72 -19.36 14.07
C SER A 486 5.61 -19.61 13.04
N GLN A 487 4.41 -19.94 13.52
CA GLN A 487 3.23 -20.04 12.65
C GLN A 487 2.96 -18.74 11.91
N HIS A 488 3.17 -17.59 12.57
CA HIS A 488 2.95 -16.27 11.97
C HIS A 488 3.90 -16.02 10.80
N LEU A 489 5.19 -16.32 10.95
CA LEU A 489 6.17 -16.18 9.88
C LEU A 489 5.85 -17.11 8.70
N LEU A 490 5.51 -18.36 8.98
CA LEU A 490 5.13 -19.33 7.94
C LEU A 490 3.87 -18.94 7.16
N THR A 491 2.96 -18.17 7.78
CA THR A 491 1.73 -17.72 7.11
C THR A 491 2.01 -16.83 5.88
N TYR A 492 3.11 -16.08 5.90
CA TYR A 492 3.52 -15.21 4.79
C TYR A 492 4.45 -15.89 3.77
N VAL A 493 4.79 -17.15 3.97
CA VAL A 493 5.52 -17.91 2.96
C VAL A 493 4.60 -18.21 1.78
N SER A 494 5.09 -17.94 0.57
CA SER A 494 4.39 -18.18 -0.69
C SER A 494 3.64 -19.51 -0.70
N GLY A 495 2.36 -19.48 -0.98
CA GLY A 495 1.51 -20.68 -1.10
C GLY A 495 1.07 -21.36 0.21
N LEU A 496 1.46 -20.87 1.40
CA LEU A 496 1.10 -21.50 2.67
C LEU A 496 -0.20 -20.96 3.30
N GLY A 497 -0.25 -19.71 3.66
CA GLY A 497 -1.39 -19.15 4.42
C GLY A 497 -1.56 -19.73 5.84
N PRO A 498 -2.54 -19.20 6.63
CA PRO A 498 -2.66 -19.53 8.07
C PRO A 498 -2.89 -21.00 8.40
N THR A 499 -3.72 -21.69 7.60
CA THR A 499 -4.08 -23.09 7.85
C THR A 499 -2.90 -24.02 7.65
N LEU A 500 -2.15 -23.86 6.53
CA LEU A 500 -1.00 -24.69 6.24
C LEU A 500 0.17 -24.40 7.19
N ALA A 501 0.38 -23.12 7.55
CA ALA A 501 1.36 -22.70 8.55
C ALA A 501 1.11 -23.40 9.90
N LYS A 502 -0.16 -23.44 10.36
CA LYS A 502 -0.55 -24.18 11.57
C LYS A 502 -0.26 -25.67 11.44
N ASN A 503 -0.66 -26.30 10.34
CA ASN A 503 -0.45 -27.72 10.12
C ASN A 503 1.05 -28.09 10.11
N ILE A 504 1.91 -27.25 9.54
CA ILE A 504 3.37 -27.45 9.56
C ILE A 504 3.90 -27.44 11.00
N VAL A 505 3.48 -26.49 11.83
CA VAL A 505 3.92 -26.38 13.24
C VAL A 505 3.42 -27.59 14.03
N GLU A 506 2.18 -28.02 13.85
CA GLU A 506 1.61 -29.19 14.49
C GLU A 506 2.32 -30.49 14.05
N TYR A 507 2.59 -30.63 12.76
CA TYR A 507 3.35 -31.76 12.23
C TYR A 507 4.76 -31.83 12.84
N ARG A 508 5.46 -30.70 12.92
CA ARG A 508 6.78 -30.60 13.54
C ARG A 508 6.77 -30.99 15.02
N ARG A 509 5.74 -30.57 15.75
CA ARG A 509 5.58 -30.96 17.19
C ARG A 509 5.34 -32.46 17.35
N ALA A 510 4.58 -33.08 16.47
CA ALA A 510 4.20 -34.49 16.56
C ALA A 510 5.30 -35.45 16.05
N ASN A 511 6.05 -35.05 15.02
CA ASN A 511 6.96 -35.93 14.28
C ASN A 511 8.46 -35.55 14.42
N GLY A 512 8.76 -34.46 15.15
CA GLY A 512 10.11 -33.90 15.27
C GLY A 512 10.47 -32.99 14.09
N ALA A 513 11.73 -32.56 14.07
CA ALA A 513 12.26 -31.64 13.08
C ALA A 513 12.23 -32.22 11.66
N PHE A 514 11.93 -31.39 10.68
CA PHE A 514 12.06 -31.75 9.25
C PHE A 514 13.54 -31.97 8.90
N THR A 515 13.82 -33.05 8.17
CA THR A 515 15.16 -33.39 7.69
C THR A 515 15.29 -33.24 6.17
N SER A 516 14.17 -33.04 5.47
CA SER A 516 14.12 -32.76 4.04
C SER A 516 12.85 -31.99 3.66
N ARG A 517 12.93 -31.20 2.60
CA ARG A 517 11.76 -30.49 2.03
C ARG A 517 10.65 -31.45 1.56
N ALA A 518 11.04 -32.65 1.08
CA ALA A 518 10.07 -33.65 0.64
C ALA A 518 9.09 -34.09 1.75
N GLN A 519 9.47 -33.97 3.03
CA GLN A 519 8.58 -34.27 4.15
C GLN A 519 7.39 -33.32 4.27
N LEU A 520 7.45 -32.10 3.67
CA LEU A 520 6.31 -31.19 3.59
C LEU A 520 5.09 -31.84 2.93
N MET A 521 5.28 -32.74 1.97
CA MET A 521 4.19 -33.47 1.34
C MET A 521 3.42 -34.40 2.30
N LYS A 522 3.95 -34.65 3.50
CA LYS A 522 3.29 -35.42 4.56
C LYS A 522 2.45 -34.56 5.48
N VAL A 523 2.57 -33.24 5.37
CA VAL A 523 1.79 -32.29 6.18
C VAL A 523 0.34 -32.30 5.71
N PRO A 524 -0.65 -32.44 6.62
CA PRO A 524 -2.06 -32.46 6.23
C PRO A 524 -2.47 -31.22 5.41
N ARG A 525 -3.21 -31.45 4.32
CA ARG A 525 -3.70 -30.44 3.36
C ARG A 525 -2.62 -29.70 2.54
N LEU A 526 -1.35 -30.03 2.68
CA LEU A 526 -0.28 -29.47 1.87
C LEU A 526 -0.16 -30.31 0.59
N GLY A 527 -0.84 -29.87 -0.47
CA GLY A 527 -0.82 -30.54 -1.78
C GLY A 527 0.36 -30.11 -2.65
N ALA A 528 0.44 -30.73 -3.85
CA ALA A 528 1.53 -30.47 -4.79
C ALA A 528 1.67 -29.00 -5.20
N SER A 529 0.56 -28.27 -5.41
CA SER A 529 0.58 -26.85 -5.77
C SER A 529 1.15 -25.98 -4.66
N ALA A 530 0.74 -26.22 -3.39
CA ALA A 530 1.28 -25.47 -2.25
C ALA A 530 2.77 -25.81 -2.04
N PHE A 531 3.16 -27.08 -2.17
CA PHE A 531 4.56 -27.51 -2.12
C PHE A 531 5.41 -26.79 -3.17
N GLN A 532 4.94 -26.76 -4.42
CA GLN A 532 5.64 -26.08 -5.51
C GLN A 532 5.87 -24.60 -5.20
N GLN A 533 4.89 -23.92 -4.62
CA GLN A 533 5.03 -22.49 -4.33
C GLN A 533 5.87 -22.20 -3.09
N CYS A 534 5.85 -23.04 -2.06
CA CYS A 534 6.53 -22.75 -0.80
C CYS A 534 7.96 -23.32 -0.69
N ALA A 535 8.24 -24.45 -1.35
CA ALA A 535 9.44 -25.23 -1.08
C ALA A 535 10.76 -24.47 -1.29
N GLY A 536 10.83 -23.59 -2.27
CA GLY A 536 12.03 -22.80 -2.55
C GLY A 536 12.30 -21.70 -1.50
N PHE A 537 11.29 -21.29 -0.74
CA PHE A 537 11.40 -20.26 0.31
C PHE A 537 11.64 -20.83 1.71
N LEU A 538 11.41 -22.14 1.88
CA LEU A 538 11.63 -22.83 3.14
C LEU A 538 13.02 -23.47 3.15
N ARG A 539 13.74 -23.29 4.24
CA ARG A 539 15.11 -23.81 4.44
C ARG A 539 15.14 -24.79 5.59
N ILE A 540 16.07 -25.76 5.54
CA ILE A 540 16.28 -26.73 6.61
C ILE A 540 17.76 -26.75 6.93
N SER A 541 18.13 -26.13 8.04
CA SER A 541 19.50 -26.12 8.53
C SER A 541 19.93 -27.54 8.91
N GLY A 542 21.10 -27.99 8.42
CA GLY A 542 21.60 -29.35 8.68
C GLY A 542 20.86 -30.47 7.94
N ALA A 543 20.13 -30.17 6.86
CA ALA A 543 19.46 -31.15 6.03
C ALA A 543 20.43 -32.15 5.39
N LYS A 544 19.95 -33.37 5.10
CA LYS A 544 20.73 -34.40 4.40
C LYS A 544 21.13 -33.96 2.99
N ASN A 545 20.24 -33.31 2.26
CA ASN A 545 20.55 -32.66 1.00
C ASN A 545 20.93 -31.20 1.25
N PRO A 546 22.17 -30.77 0.93
CA PRO A 546 22.61 -29.39 1.14
C PRO A 546 21.71 -28.35 0.42
N LEU A 547 21.05 -28.73 -0.68
CA LEU A 547 20.14 -27.86 -1.42
C LEU A 547 18.88 -27.50 -0.62
N ASP A 548 18.48 -28.32 0.37
CA ASP A 548 17.35 -28.00 1.25
C ASP A 548 17.63 -26.82 2.19
N ASN A 549 18.91 -26.43 2.35
CA ASN A 549 19.30 -25.21 3.05
C ASN A 549 19.65 -24.05 2.11
N SER A 550 19.10 -24.05 0.91
CA SER A 550 19.35 -23.02 -0.10
C SER A 550 18.06 -22.46 -0.67
N ALA A 551 18.08 -21.43 -1.49
CA ALA A 551 16.93 -20.95 -2.23
C ALA A 551 16.79 -21.64 -3.61
N VAL A 552 17.55 -22.66 -3.89
CA VAL A 552 17.35 -23.50 -5.09
C VAL A 552 16.03 -24.23 -4.99
N HIS A 553 15.19 -24.11 -6.00
CA HIS A 553 13.89 -24.79 -6.02
C HIS A 553 14.06 -26.30 -6.25
N PRO A 554 13.26 -27.18 -5.60
CA PRO A 554 13.36 -28.63 -5.80
C PRO A 554 13.25 -29.08 -7.26
N GLU A 555 12.50 -28.38 -8.10
CA GLU A 555 12.41 -28.64 -9.55
C GLU A 555 13.78 -28.60 -10.25
N SER A 556 14.71 -27.79 -9.71
CA SER A 556 16.05 -27.60 -10.28
C SER A 556 17.13 -28.49 -9.66
N TYR A 557 16.81 -29.35 -8.68
CA TYR A 557 17.80 -30.20 -8.01
C TYR A 557 18.53 -31.11 -8.99
N LYS A 558 17.80 -31.74 -9.91
CA LYS A 558 18.38 -32.62 -10.94
C LYS A 558 19.43 -31.93 -11.80
N ILE A 559 19.27 -30.64 -12.08
CA ILE A 559 20.23 -29.85 -12.85
C ILE A 559 21.51 -29.66 -12.05
N VAL A 560 21.40 -29.28 -10.77
CA VAL A 560 22.57 -29.11 -9.88
C VAL A 560 23.28 -30.43 -9.67
N GLU A 561 22.55 -31.54 -9.47
CA GLU A 561 23.12 -32.89 -9.36
C GLU A 561 23.84 -33.32 -10.67
N THR A 562 23.31 -32.94 -11.82
CA THR A 562 23.95 -33.19 -13.12
C THR A 562 25.22 -32.35 -13.26
N MET A 563 25.20 -31.07 -12.88
CA MET A 563 26.41 -30.23 -12.85
C MET A 563 27.49 -30.83 -11.96
N ALA A 564 27.13 -31.31 -10.77
CA ALA A 564 28.08 -31.94 -9.86
C ALA A 564 28.67 -33.24 -10.46
N ARG A 565 27.84 -34.11 -11.01
CA ARG A 565 28.22 -35.37 -11.64
C ARG A 565 29.18 -35.17 -12.83
N ASP A 566 28.84 -34.22 -13.72
CA ASP A 566 29.63 -33.91 -14.91
C ASP A 566 31.03 -33.38 -14.56
N ASN A 567 31.13 -32.68 -13.43
CA ASN A 567 32.39 -32.18 -12.87
C ASN A 567 33.04 -33.15 -11.87
N LYS A 568 32.54 -34.40 -11.78
CA LYS A 568 33.07 -35.46 -10.91
C LYS A 568 33.16 -35.05 -9.42
N CYS A 569 32.22 -34.29 -8.94
CA CYS A 569 32.15 -33.84 -7.56
C CYS A 569 30.77 -34.09 -6.95
N THR A 570 30.65 -33.93 -5.64
CA THR A 570 29.36 -33.92 -4.93
C THR A 570 28.75 -32.52 -4.93
N VAL A 571 27.45 -32.41 -4.69
CA VAL A 571 26.77 -31.10 -4.52
C VAL A 571 27.41 -30.30 -3.37
N ALA A 572 27.79 -30.96 -2.28
CA ALA A 572 28.48 -30.29 -1.16
C ALA A 572 29.85 -29.71 -1.58
N GLN A 573 30.62 -30.45 -2.38
CA GLN A 573 31.88 -29.95 -2.92
C GLN A 573 31.68 -28.81 -3.91
N LEU A 574 30.62 -28.88 -4.74
CA LEU A 574 30.28 -27.79 -5.66
C LEU A 574 29.94 -26.49 -4.89
N ILE A 575 29.27 -26.62 -3.75
CA ILE A 575 28.97 -25.49 -2.86
C ILE A 575 30.25 -24.93 -2.20
N ALA A 576 31.15 -25.81 -1.78
CA ALA A 576 32.35 -25.39 -1.04
C ALA A 576 33.42 -24.76 -1.93
N ASP A 577 33.56 -25.22 -3.19
CA ASP A 577 34.67 -24.83 -4.08
C ASP A 577 34.24 -23.80 -5.14
N ALA A 578 34.75 -22.57 -4.99
CA ALA A 578 34.51 -21.48 -5.92
C ALA A 578 35.13 -21.70 -7.30
N SER A 579 36.24 -22.45 -7.37
CA SER A 579 36.96 -22.72 -8.65
C SER A 579 36.15 -23.69 -9.50
N LEU A 580 35.57 -24.72 -8.88
CA LEU A 580 34.67 -25.66 -9.54
C LEU A 580 33.44 -24.92 -10.10
N ARG A 581 32.80 -24.06 -9.31
CA ARG A 581 31.65 -23.27 -9.77
C ARG A 581 31.98 -22.39 -10.97
N LYS A 582 33.15 -21.72 -10.98
CA LYS A 582 33.57 -20.86 -12.08
C LYS A 582 33.90 -21.61 -13.36
N SER A 583 34.26 -22.90 -13.27
CA SER A 583 34.61 -23.73 -14.44
C SER A 583 33.39 -24.25 -15.20
N ILE A 584 32.17 -24.12 -14.63
CA ILE A 584 30.94 -24.66 -15.22
C ILE A 584 30.46 -23.77 -16.36
N ASP A 585 30.34 -24.37 -17.55
CA ASP A 585 29.68 -23.74 -18.69
C ASP A 585 28.15 -23.90 -18.56
N LEU A 586 27.49 -22.88 -18.08
CA LEU A 586 26.02 -22.87 -17.82
C LEU A 586 25.19 -23.13 -19.09
N LYS A 587 25.70 -22.81 -20.28
CA LYS A 587 24.98 -22.99 -21.53
C LYS A 587 24.64 -24.46 -21.80
N ARG A 588 25.40 -25.38 -21.27
CA ARG A 588 25.17 -26.85 -21.40
C ARG A 588 23.95 -27.34 -20.64
N TYR A 589 23.50 -26.59 -19.64
CA TYR A 589 22.42 -26.97 -18.74
C TYR A 589 21.11 -26.21 -19.01
N VAL A 590 21.08 -25.42 -20.09
CA VAL A 590 19.85 -24.77 -20.55
C VAL A 590 18.89 -25.82 -21.08
N THR A 591 17.64 -25.79 -20.59
CA THR A 591 16.54 -26.66 -21.01
C THR A 591 15.33 -25.79 -21.41
N GLU A 592 14.27 -26.41 -21.92
CA GLU A 592 13.03 -25.69 -22.23
C GLU A 592 12.41 -25.02 -20.99
N SER A 593 12.58 -25.59 -19.80
CA SER A 593 12.01 -25.11 -18.55
C SER A 593 12.96 -24.27 -17.70
N VAL A 594 14.28 -24.33 -17.94
CA VAL A 594 15.30 -23.64 -17.15
C VAL A 594 16.27 -22.95 -18.09
N GLY A 595 16.21 -21.64 -18.12
CA GLY A 595 17.07 -20.78 -18.94
C GLY A 595 18.26 -20.23 -18.17
N MET A 596 19.02 -19.35 -18.84
CA MET A 596 20.19 -18.67 -18.25
C MET A 596 19.87 -17.86 -16.99
N PRO A 597 18.73 -17.13 -16.87
CA PRO A 597 18.40 -16.41 -15.65
C PRO A 597 18.33 -17.32 -14.42
N THR A 598 17.60 -18.44 -14.52
CA THR A 598 17.51 -19.41 -13.41
C THR A 598 18.85 -20.08 -13.11
N LEU A 599 19.64 -20.46 -14.12
CA LEU A 599 20.97 -21.03 -13.90
C LEU A 599 21.93 -20.06 -13.21
N THR A 600 21.87 -18.78 -13.56
CA THR A 600 22.65 -17.73 -12.92
C THR A 600 22.25 -17.55 -11.44
N ASP A 601 20.96 -17.58 -11.14
CA ASP A 601 20.47 -17.51 -9.77
C ASP A 601 20.88 -18.74 -8.94
N ILE A 602 20.80 -19.94 -9.52
CA ILE A 602 21.30 -21.17 -8.90
C ILE A 602 22.78 -21.03 -8.54
N MET A 603 23.62 -20.55 -9.45
CA MET A 603 25.05 -20.39 -9.17
C MET A 603 25.34 -19.38 -8.08
N LYS A 604 24.62 -18.26 -8.05
CA LYS A 604 24.72 -17.27 -6.96
C LYS A 604 24.32 -17.86 -5.62
N GLU A 605 23.27 -18.67 -5.61
CA GLU A 605 22.78 -19.33 -4.38
C GLU A 605 23.77 -20.41 -3.89
N LEU A 606 24.38 -21.17 -4.81
CA LEU A 606 25.43 -22.14 -4.46
C LEU A 606 26.71 -21.49 -3.93
N GLU A 607 26.97 -20.23 -4.25
CA GLU A 607 28.11 -19.47 -3.71
C GLU A 607 27.95 -19.20 -2.21
N LYS A 608 26.77 -18.84 -1.77
CA LYS A 608 26.42 -18.57 -0.36
C LYS A 608 25.04 -19.10 -0.04
N PRO A 609 24.89 -20.43 0.17
CA PRO A 609 23.58 -21.03 0.44
C PRO A 609 22.94 -20.44 1.69
N GLY A 610 21.68 -20.13 1.60
CA GLY A 610 20.91 -19.64 2.75
C GLY A 610 21.34 -18.26 3.26
N ARG A 611 22.05 -17.46 2.45
CA ARG A 611 22.45 -16.10 2.86
C ARG A 611 21.22 -15.25 3.18
N ASP A 612 21.23 -14.63 4.34
CA ASP A 612 20.30 -13.56 4.69
C ASP A 612 20.65 -12.31 3.84
N PRO A 613 19.70 -11.74 3.08
CA PRO A 613 19.97 -10.55 2.27
C PRO A 613 20.05 -9.27 3.11
N ARG A 614 19.65 -9.31 4.40
CA ARG A 614 19.70 -8.16 5.29
C ARG A 614 21.14 -7.79 5.60
N GLU A 615 21.41 -6.51 5.76
CA GLU A 615 22.72 -5.96 6.09
C GLU A 615 23.19 -6.40 7.48
N GLN A 616 24.46 -6.14 7.81
CA GLN A 616 24.96 -6.35 9.17
C GLN A 616 24.50 -5.20 10.06
N ILE A 617 24.19 -5.53 11.32
CA ILE A 617 23.75 -4.53 12.28
C ILE A 617 24.91 -3.58 12.64
N GLU A 618 24.65 -2.28 12.57
CA GLU A 618 25.56 -1.22 13.02
C GLU A 618 25.01 -0.58 14.30
N GLU A 619 25.91 -0.17 15.20
CA GLU A 619 25.52 0.56 16.41
C GLU A 619 25.07 1.97 16.04
N PHE A 620 23.86 2.33 16.48
CA PHE A 620 23.34 3.68 16.33
C PHE A 620 23.73 4.55 17.52
N GLU A 621 24.32 5.71 17.25
CA GLU A 621 24.58 6.72 18.26
C GLU A 621 23.80 8.00 17.96
N PHE A 622 23.13 8.53 19.00
CA PHE A 622 22.54 9.86 18.90
C PHE A 622 23.65 10.91 18.69
N ALA A 623 23.44 11.83 17.76
CA ALA A 623 24.38 12.91 17.54
C ALA A 623 24.56 13.75 18.82
N ALA A 624 25.80 13.92 19.26
CA ALA A 624 26.12 14.67 20.46
C ALA A 624 25.78 16.15 20.28
N GLY A 625 25.11 16.76 21.28
CA GLY A 625 24.80 18.19 21.28
C GLY A 625 23.56 18.60 20.48
N ILE A 626 22.73 17.63 20.02
CA ILE A 626 21.45 17.90 19.36
C ILE A 626 20.34 17.32 20.22
N GLU A 627 19.61 18.20 20.92
CA GLU A 627 18.54 17.84 21.83
C GLU A 627 17.17 18.31 21.33
N SER A 628 17.13 19.34 20.48
CA SER A 628 15.92 19.97 19.95
C SER A 628 16.06 20.33 18.48
N ILE A 629 14.93 20.63 17.84
CA ILE A 629 14.90 21.14 16.45
C ILE A 629 15.71 22.45 16.33
N GLY A 630 15.80 23.24 17.41
CA GLY A 630 16.55 24.49 17.45
C GLY A 630 18.08 24.31 17.33
N ASP A 631 18.58 23.11 17.59
CA ASP A 631 20.01 22.77 17.52
C ASP A 631 20.45 22.39 16.08
N LEU A 632 19.48 22.30 15.15
CA LEU A 632 19.74 21.96 13.76
C LEU A 632 20.21 23.16 12.97
N SER A 633 21.23 22.96 12.14
CA SER A 633 21.70 23.96 11.17
C SER A 633 21.74 23.38 9.76
N VAL A 634 21.57 24.25 8.76
CA VAL A 634 21.60 23.85 7.34
C VAL A 634 22.96 23.26 6.99
N GLY A 635 22.95 22.05 6.44
CA GLY A 635 24.17 21.31 6.06
C GLY A 635 24.64 20.30 7.09
N MET A 636 23.99 20.17 8.25
CA MET A 636 24.28 19.08 9.19
C MET A 636 23.91 17.72 8.60
N VAL A 637 24.83 16.77 8.73
CA VAL A 637 24.60 15.35 8.42
C VAL A 637 24.40 14.62 9.74
N LEU A 638 23.22 14.09 9.94
CA LEU A 638 22.84 13.39 11.18
C LEU A 638 22.51 11.93 10.87
N PRO A 639 22.93 11.01 11.75
CA PRO A 639 22.42 9.66 11.67
C PRO A 639 20.92 9.66 12.01
N LEU A 640 20.12 9.05 11.14
CA LEU A 640 18.68 8.86 11.36
C LEU A 640 18.45 7.40 11.74
N THR A 641 17.68 7.18 12.82
CA THR A 641 17.02 5.88 12.98
C THR A 641 15.92 5.82 11.93
N THR A 642 15.83 4.76 11.17
CA THR A 642 14.62 4.44 10.41
C THR A 642 13.48 4.29 11.41
N LEU A 643 12.57 5.25 11.36
CA LEU A 643 11.32 5.26 12.15
C LEU A 643 10.46 4.07 11.79
#